data_8f308d49ebff8c125e1f7bc594654e79
#
_entry.id   8f308d49ebff8c125e1f7bc594654e79
#
_cell.length_a   1.000
_cell.length_b   1.000
_cell.length_c   1.000
_cell.angle_alpha   90.00
_cell.angle_beta   90.00
_cell.angle_gamma   90.00
#
_symmetry.space_group_name_H-M   'P 1'
#
loop_
_entity.id
_entity.type
_entity.pdbx_description
1 polymer ?
#
loop_
_entity_poly.entity_id
_entity_poly.type
_entity_poly.pdbx_seq_one_letter_code
_entity_poly.pdbx_strand_id
1 'polypeptide(L)'
;MVKFTAEELRRIMDFKHNIRNMSVIAHVDHGKSTLTDSLVAAAGIIAQEVAGDVRMTDTRADEAERGITIKSTGISLYYEMSDEALKSYKGERQGNEYLINLIDSPGHVDFSSEVTAALRITDGALVVVDCIEGVCVQTETVLRQALGERIRPVLTVNKMDRCFLELQVDGEEAFQTFSRVIENANVIMATYEDPLLGDCQVYPEKGTVAFSAGLHGWAFTLTNFAKMYASKFGVDESKMMERLWGENFFDPATKKWTTKNTGSATCKRGFVQFCYEPIKQIINTCMNDQKDKLWPMLQKLGVVMKSDEKDLMGKPLMKRVMQTWLPASTALLEMMIFHLPSPATAQRYRVENLYEGPLDDAYANAIRNCDPNGPLMLYVSKMIPASDKGRFFAFGRVFAGKVTTGLKVRIMGPNYVPGEKKDLYVKSVQRTVIWMGKRQETVEDVPCGNTVALVGLDQFITKNATLTNEKEVDAHPIRAMKFSVSPVVRVAVQCKVASDLPKLVEGLKRLAKSDPMVVCSIEESGEHIIAGAGELHLEICLKDLQDDFMGGAEIIKSDPVVSFRETVLEKSCRVVMSKSPNKHNRLYMEARPMEEGLAEAIDDGRIGPRDDPKIRGKILSEEFGWDKDLAKKIWCFGPETTGPNMVVDMCKGVQYLNEIKDSVVAGFQWASKEGALAEENMRGICFEVCDVVLHSDAIHRGGGQVIPTARRVIYASQLTAKPRLLEPVYMVEIQAPEQALGGIYSVLNQKRGHVFEELQRPGTPLYNIKAYLPVVESFGFSGTLRAATSGQAFPQCVFDHWDMMSSDPMEAGTQAAQLVTDIRKRKGLKEQMTPLSEFEDKL
;
A
#
# COMPACT_ATOMS: atom_id res chain seq x y z
N MET A 1 5.55 1.43 -33.22
CA MET A 1 4.93 0.15 -33.58
C MET A 1 5.21 -0.86 -32.48
N VAL A 2 4.16 -1.48 -31.91
CA VAL A 2 4.34 -2.48 -30.85
C VAL A 2 5.00 -3.74 -31.43
N LYS A 3 6.05 -4.24 -30.79
CA LYS A 3 6.83 -5.39 -31.32
C LYS A 3 6.19 -6.76 -31.07
N PHE A 4 5.05 -6.82 -30.33
CA PHE A 4 4.39 -8.07 -29.99
C PHE A 4 2.86 -7.91 -30.10
N THR A 5 2.17 -9.04 -30.24
CA THR A 5 0.72 -9.12 -30.39
C THR A 5 0.07 -9.71 -29.12
N ALA A 6 -1.25 -9.54 -28.98
CA ALA A 6 -2.02 -10.17 -27.92
C ALA A 6 -1.91 -11.70 -27.94
N GLU A 7 -1.83 -12.29 -29.13
CA GLU A 7 -1.69 -13.74 -29.33
C GLU A 7 -0.37 -14.26 -28.79
N GLU A 8 0.72 -13.51 -29.00
CA GLU A 8 2.04 -13.86 -28.46
C GLU A 8 2.07 -13.79 -26.93
N LEU A 9 1.47 -12.76 -26.35
CA LEU A 9 1.34 -12.65 -24.89
C LEU A 9 0.52 -13.82 -24.32
N ARG A 10 -0.59 -14.17 -24.99
CA ARG A 10 -1.43 -15.28 -24.55
C ARG A 10 -0.69 -16.61 -24.58
N ARG A 11 0.14 -16.83 -25.58
CA ARG A 11 0.98 -18.03 -25.69
C ARG A 11 1.95 -18.15 -24.51
N ILE A 12 2.59 -17.06 -24.14
CA ILE A 12 3.57 -17.03 -23.03
C ILE A 12 2.89 -17.20 -21.67
N MET A 13 1.63 -16.80 -21.53
CA MET A 13 0.86 -16.96 -20.29
C MET A 13 0.78 -18.41 -19.82
N ASP A 14 0.92 -19.40 -20.70
CA ASP A 14 0.96 -20.82 -20.34
C ASP A 14 2.29 -21.22 -19.68
N PHE A 15 3.34 -20.43 -19.82
CA PHE A 15 4.66 -20.70 -19.29
C PHE A 15 4.79 -20.10 -17.88
N LYS A 16 4.19 -20.74 -16.87
CA LYS A 16 4.12 -20.20 -15.50
C LYS A 16 5.47 -19.92 -14.85
N HIS A 17 6.54 -20.55 -15.27
CA HIS A 17 7.90 -20.27 -14.78
C HIS A 17 8.54 -19.06 -15.45
N ASN A 18 8.00 -18.59 -16.56
CA ASN A 18 8.51 -17.48 -17.35
C ASN A 18 7.70 -16.19 -17.16
N ILE A 19 6.83 -16.15 -16.18
CA ILE A 19 6.04 -14.98 -15.83
C ILE A 19 6.65 -14.28 -14.63
N ARG A 20 6.66 -12.94 -14.65
CA ARG A 20 7.03 -12.12 -13.50
C ARG A 20 5.94 -11.09 -13.27
N ASN A 21 5.27 -11.20 -12.14
CA ASN A 21 4.30 -10.20 -11.69
C ASN A 21 4.99 -9.29 -10.70
N MET A 22 5.14 -8.04 -11.06
CA MET A 22 5.91 -7.10 -10.26
C MET A 22 5.27 -5.71 -10.21
N SER A 23 5.53 -5.03 -9.12
CA SER A 23 5.17 -3.63 -8.93
C SER A 23 6.42 -2.77 -8.82
N VAL A 24 6.31 -1.52 -9.28
CA VAL A 24 7.33 -0.50 -9.06
C VAL A 24 6.84 0.39 -7.93
N ILE A 25 7.60 0.45 -6.86
CA ILE A 25 7.24 1.21 -5.65
C ILE A 25 8.35 2.20 -5.30
N ALA A 26 7.96 3.42 -4.92
CA ALA A 26 8.89 4.48 -4.56
C ALA A 26 8.20 5.58 -3.78
N HIS A 27 8.99 6.43 -3.16
CA HIS A 27 8.53 7.73 -2.67
C HIS A 27 8.27 8.67 -3.86
N VAL A 28 7.46 9.70 -3.66
CA VAL A 28 7.17 10.71 -4.69
C VAL A 28 8.48 11.37 -5.18
N ASP A 29 8.55 11.67 -6.46
CA ASP A 29 9.69 12.31 -7.13
C ASP A 29 11.00 11.49 -7.13
N HIS A 30 10.98 10.21 -6.79
CA HIS A 30 12.17 9.35 -6.90
C HIS A 30 12.39 8.78 -8.31
N GLY A 31 11.52 9.10 -9.27
CA GLY A 31 11.72 8.79 -10.69
C GLY A 31 11.22 7.42 -11.15
N LYS A 32 10.28 6.82 -10.43
CA LYS A 32 9.72 5.50 -10.79
C LYS A 32 9.05 5.47 -12.17
N SER A 33 8.29 6.49 -12.52
CA SER A 33 7.56 6.54 -13.81
C SER A 33 8.51 6.73 -14.99
N THR A 34 9.60 7.46 -14.82
CA THR A 34 10.64 7.59 -15.86
C THR A 34 11.39 6.27 -16.09
N LEU A 35 11.67 5.52 -15.02
CA LEU A 35 12.23 4.17 -15.14
C LEU A 35 11.26 3.22 -15.83
N THR A 36 9.99 3.29 -15.52
CA THR A 36 8.95 2.49 -16.15
C THR A 36 8.88 2.76 -17.66
N ASP A 37 8.99 4.01 -18.09
CA ASP A 37 9.07 4.37 -19.50
C ASP A 37 10.25 3.68 -20.22
N SER A 38 11.39 3.58 -19.56
CA SER A 38 12.56 2.87 -20.10
C SER A 38 12.29 1.38 -20.29
N LEU A 39 11.57 0.76 -19.35
CA LEU A 39 11.18 -0.65 -19.45
C LEU A 39 10.17 -0.87 -20.59
N VAL A 40 9.20 0.02 -20.71
CA VAL A 40 8.19 -0.03 -21.77
C VAL A 40 8.81 0.17 -23.15
N ALA A 41 9.82 1.03 -23.25
CA ALA A 41 10.56 1.25 -24.51
C ALA A 41 11.28 -0.02 -24.99
N ALA A 42 11.77 -0.86 -24.08
CA ALA A 42 12.38 -2.14 -24.46
C ALA A 42 11.40 -3.09 -25.14
N ALA A 43 10.14 -3.05 -24.77
CA ALA A 43 9.07 -3.82 -25.41
C ALA A 43 8.59 -3.20 -26.75
N GLY A 44 9.12 -2.03 -27.11
CA GLY A 44 8.78 -1.35 -28.37
C GLY A 44 7.43 -0.64 -28.35
N ILE A 45 6.83 -0.40 -27.17
CA ILE A 45 5.56 0.30 -27.01
C ILE A 45 5.72 1.80 -27.25
N ILE A 46 6.85 2.38 -26.78
CA ILE A 46 7.25 3.77 -27.03
C ILE A 46 8.65 3.80 -27.65
N ALA A 47 8.99 4.90 -28.32
CA ALA A 47 10.34 5.09 -28.83
C ALA A 47 11.33 5.32 -27.69
N GLN A 48 12.52 4.72 -27.79
CA GLN A 48 13.57 4.85 -26.76
C GLN A 48 14.04 6.30 -26.56
N GLU A 49 14.00 7.11 -27.61
CA GLU A 49 14.43 8.52 -27.59
C GLU A 49 13.55 9.39 -26.67
N VAL A 50 12.25 9.05 -26.54
CA VAL A 50 11.29 9.77 -25.69
C VAL A 50 11.04 9.06 -24.35
N ALA A 51 11.73 7.96 -24.08
CA ALA A 51 11.65 7.28 -22.81
C ALA A 51 12.10 8.20 -21.66
N GLY A 52 11.31 8.29 -20.62
CA GLY A 52 11.51 9.21 -19.51
C GLY A 52 10.69 10.51 -19.62
N ASP A 53 10.29 10.89 -20.83
CA ASP A 53 9.48 12.10 -21.05
C ASP A 53 7.98 11.80 -21.21
N VAL A 54 7.64 10.63 -21.74
CA VAL A 54 6.26 10.25 -22.09
C VAL A 54 5.44 9.86 -20.86
N ARG A 55 6.06 9.27 -19.84
CA ARG A 55 5.39 8.75 -18.63
C ARG A 55 4.18 7.89 -19.00
N MET A 56 4.44 6.81 -19.73
CA MET A 56 3.43 5.94 -20.38
C MET A 56 2.36 5.41 -19.42
N THR A 57 2.75 5.14 -18.17
CA THR A 57 1.85 4.64 -17.13
C THR A 57 1.01 5.72 -16.47
N ASP A 58 1.38 7.00 -16.62
CA ASP A 58 0.60 8.13 -16.11
C ASP A 58 -0.46 8.52 -17.17
N THR A 59 -1.61 7.84 -17.13
CA THR A 59 -2.65 7.94 -18.15
C THR A 59 -3.67 9.06 -17.93
N ARG A 60 -3.70 9.66 -16.74
CA ARG A 60 -4.64 10.70 -16.37
C ARG A 60 -4.10 12.10 -16.72
N ALA A 61 -5.00 13.03 -17.05
CA ALA A 61 -4.63 14.41 -17.35
C ALA A 61 -4.03 15.13 -16.13
N ASP A 62 -4.57 14.89 -14.94
CA ASP A 62 -4.06 15.45 -13.68
C ASP A 62 -2.70 14.87 -13.26
N GLU A 63 -2.40 13.61 -13.60
CA GLU A 63 -1.06 13.03 -13.44
C GLU A 63 -0.03 13.77 -14.30
N ALA A 64 -0.36 14.05 -15.55
CA ALA A 64 0.52 14.78 -16.46
C ALA A 64 0.73 16.24 -16.02
N GLU A 65 -0.33 16.90 -15.56
CA GLU A 65 -0.28 18.29 -15.08
C GLU A 65 0.56 18.43 -13.80
N ARG A 66 0.38 17.53 -12.83
CA ARG A 66 1.08 17.59 -11.54
C ARG A 66 2.46 16.92 -11.56
N GLY A 67 2.74 16.08 -12.55
CA GLY A 67 3.98 15.33 -12.65
C GLY A 67 4.12 14.20 -11.62
N ILE A 68 3.01 13.73 -11.05
CA ILE A 68 2.97 12.61 -10.09
C ILE A 68 1.99 11.53 -10.54
N THR A 69 2.26 10.29 -10.15
CA THR A 69 1.35 9.16 -10.39
C THR A 69 0.23 9.17 -9.33
N ILE A 70 -1.01 9.10 -9.75
CA ILE A 70 -2.20 9.14 -8.88
C ILE A 70 -2.85 7.77 -8.77
N LYS A 71 -2.99 7.06 -9.89
CA LYS A 71 -3.60 5.72 -9.95
C LYS A 71 -2.60 4.68 -10.44
N SER A 72 -2.70 3.47 -9.90
CA SER A 72 -1.92 2.33 -10.40
C SER A 72 -2.36 1.97 -11.81
N THR A 73 -1.39 1.75 -12.69
CA THR A 73 -1.64 1.27 -14.05
C THR A 73 -0.85 0.01 -14.29
N GLY A 74 -1.48 -0.96 -14.97
CA GLY A 74 -0.86 -2.23 -15.32
C GLY A 74 -0.54 -2.31 -16.80
N ILE A 75 0.57 -2.95 -17.13
CA ILE A 75 0.99 -3.18 -18.51
C ILE A 75 1.68 -4.54 -18.61
N SER A 76 1.37 -5.29 -19.66
CA SER A 76 2.04 -6.56 -19.93
C SER A 76 3.14 -6.35 -20.96
N LEU A 77 4.35 -6.77 -20.63
CA LEU A 77 5.55 -6.62 -21.45
C LEU A 77 6.07 -7.98 -21.89
N TYR A 78 6.53 -8.06 -23.14
CA TYR A 78 7.27 -9.19 -23.67
C TYR A 78 8.76 -8.89 -23.65
N TYR A 79 9.56 -9.83 -23.15
CA TYR A 79 11.00 -9.73 -23.15
C TYR A 79 11.63 -11.08 -23.45
N GLU A 80 12.58 -11.12 -24.39
CA GLU A 80 13.32 -12.32 -24.75
C GLU A 80 14.77 -12.19 -24.26
N MET A 81 15.21 -13.16 -23.48
CA MET A 81 16.60 -13.23 -23.01
C MET A 81 17.47 -14.08 -23.92
N SER A 82 18.74 -13.72 -24.02
CA SER A 82 19.71 -14.54 -24.72
C SER A 82 20.09 -15.79 -23.93
N ASP A 83 20.44 -16.88 -24.61
CA ASP A 83 20.91 -18.11 -23.98
C ASP A 83 22.16 -17.88 -23.13
N GLU A 84 23.03 -16.97 -23.57
CA GLU A 84 24.23 -16.59 -22.83
C GLU A 84 23.91 -15.92 -21.51
N ALA A 85 22.95 -15.01 -21.49
CA ALA A 85 22.49 -14.35 -20.26
C ALA A 85 21.87 -15.34 -19.28
N LEU A 86 21.21 -16.39 -19.76
CA LEU A 86 20.54 -17.41 -18.92
C LEU A 86 21.45 -18.55 -18.45
N LYS A 87 22.72 -18.60 -18.82
CA LYS A 87 23.65 -19.66 -18.41
C LYS A 87 23.80 -19.82 -16.91
N SER A 88 23.78 -18.71 -16.18
CA SER A 88 23.90 -18.70 -14.71
C SER A 88 22.56 -18.79 -13.99
N TYR A 89 21.44 -18.82 -14.70
CA TYR A 89 20.12 -18.91 -14.10
C TYR A 89 19.85 -20.30 -13.53
N LYS A 90 19.61 -20.37 -12.22
CA LYS A 90 19.42 -21.62 -11.49
C LYS A 90 17.94 -22.04 -11.31
N GLY A 91 16.99 -21.16 -11.65
CA GLY A 91 15.58 -21.42 -11.54
C GLY A 91 15.02 -22.27 -12.68
N GLU A 92 13.79 -22.76 -12.51
CA GLU A 92 13.08 -23.43 -13.58
C GLU A 92 12.63 -22.44 -14.65
N ARG A 93 12.71 -22.83 -15.91
CA ARG A 93 12.28 -22.00 -17.05
C ARG A 93 11.74 -22.84 -18.19
N GLN A 94 10.93 -22.23 -19.02
CA GLN A 94 10.31 -22.82 -20.21
C GLN A 94 10.70 -22.01 -21.44
N GLY A 95 11.95 -22.11 -21.86
CA GLY A 95 12.50 -21.31 -22.97
C GLY A 95 13.06 -19.97 -22.52
N ASN A 96 13.23 -19.05 -23.46
CA ASN A 96 13.90 -17.75 -23.28
C ASN A 96 12.94 -16.55 -23.26
N GLU A 97 11.68 -16.77 -23.59
CA GLU A 97 10.67 -15.71 -23.66
C GLU A 97 10.02 -15.51 -22.29
N TYR A 98 9.90 -14.26 -21.85
CA TYR A 98 9.34 -13.88 -20.57
C TYR A 98 8.20 -12.89 -20.73
N LEU A 99 7.17 -13.06 -19.91
CA LEU A 99 6.07 -12.12 -19.77
C LEU A 99 6.21 -11.40 -18.44
N ILE A 100 6.25 -10.08 -18.50
CA ILE A 100 6.36 -9.25 -17.30
C ILE A 100 5.08 -8.44 -17.17
N ASN A 101 4.31 -8.72 -16.12
CA ASN A 101 3.14 -7.94 -15.74
C ASN A 101 3.59 -6.85 -14.77
N LEU A 102 3.79 -5.66 -15.30
CA LEU A 102 4.33 -4.51 -14.59
C LEU A 102 3.19 -3.62 -14.10
N ILE A 103 3.22 -3.26 -12.84
CA ILE A 103 2.27 -2.31 -12.26
C ILE A 103 3.04 -1.12 -11.70
N ASP A 104 2.81 0.06 -12.28
CA ASP A 104 3.32 1.32 -11.75
C ASP A 104 2.30 1.88 -10.76
N SER A 105 2.73 2.20 -9.55
CA SER A 105 1.87 2.65 -8.45
C SER A 105 2.30 4.01 -7.92
N PRO A 106 1.37 4.76 -7.27
CA PRO A 106 1.69 6.09 -6.74
C PRO A 106 2.78 6.06 -5.67
N GLY A 107 3.58 7.14 -5.63
CA GLY A 107 4.57 7.36 -4.58
C GLY A 107 4.10 8.28 -3.46
N HIS A 108 2.98 8.97 -3.63
CA HIS A 108 2.44 9.88 -2.63
C HIS A 108 1.66 9.13 -1.55
N VAL A 109 1.82 9.55 -0.30
CA VAL A 109 1.21 8.88 0.87
C VAL A 109 -0.31 8.82 0.82
N ASP A 110 -0.98 9.82 0.24
CA ASP A 110 -2.43 9.86 0.13
C ASP A 110 -3.00 8.75 -0.78
N PHE A 111 -2.17 8.20 -1.66
CA PHE A 111 -2.56 7.14 -2.60
C PHE A 111 -1.99 5.76 -2.23
N SER A 112 -1.60 5.55 -0.98
CA SER A 112 -1.03 4.28 -0.52
C SER A 112 -1.98 3.08 -0.69
N SER A 113 -3.28 3.30 -0.73
CA SER A 113 -4.27 2.26 -1.01
C SER A 113 -4.12 1.65 -2.42
N GLU A 114 -3.74 2.46 -3.40
CA GLU A 114 -3.43 1.98 -4.75
C GLU A 114 -2.21 1.06 -4.75
N VAL A 115 -1.21 1.37 -3.93
CA VAL A 115 -0.02 0.54 -3.76
C VAL A 115 -0.40 -0.80 -3.11
N THR A 116 -1.22 -0.79 -2.08
CA THR A 116 -1.70 -2.01 -1.41
C THR A 116 -2.43 -2.93 -2.38
N ALA A 117 -3.30 -2.38 -3.22
CA ALA A 117 -4.01 -3.13 -4.24
C ALA A 117 -3.04 -3.76 -5.26
N ALA A 118 -2.00 -3.03 -5.66
CA ALA A 118 -0.96 -3.55 -6.55
C ALA A 118 -0.15 -4.68 -5.91
N LEU A 119 0.20 -4.55 -4.63
CA LEU A 119 1.00 -5.56 -3.92
C LEU A 119 0.27 -6.90 -3.77
N ARG A 120 -1.05 -6.90 -3.62
CA ARG A 120 -1.82 -8.15 -3.49
C ARG A 120 -1.70 -9.04 -4.72
N ILE A 121 -1.60 -8.47 -5.90
CA ILE A 121 -1.59 -9.20 -7.16
C ILE A 121 -0.19 -9.42 -7.75
N THR A 122 0.86 -8.95 -7.09
CA THR A 122 2.25 -9.10 -7.53
C THR A 122 3.04 -10.02 -6.61
N ASP A 123 4.13 -10.59 -7.13
CA ASP A 123 5.01 -11.50 -6.40
C ASP A 123 6.36 -10.87 -6.07
N GLY A 124 6.72 -9.82 -6.79
CA GLY A 124 7.96 -9.10 -6.61
C GLY A 124 7.76 -7.60 -6.70
N ALA A 125 8.73 -6.86 -6.21
CA ALA A 125 8.72 -5.40 -6.23
C ALA A 125 10.09 -4.84 -6.60
N LEU A 126 10.08 -3.83 -7.46
CA LEU A 126 11.25 -2.99 -7.71
C LEU A 126 11.11 -1.76 -6.84
N VAL A 127 11.97 -1.64 -5.84
CA VAL A 127 12.01 -0.48 -4.95
C VAL A 127 12.94 0.56 -5.55
N VAL A 128 12.41 1.73 -5.87
CA VAL A 128 13.18 2.83 -6.46
C VAL A 128 13.48 3.85 -5.38
N VAL A 129 14.75 4.11 -5.14
CA VAL A 129 15.21 5.05 -4.10
C VAL A 129 16.16 6.05 -4.74
N ASP A 130 15.96 7.34 -4.46
CA ASP A 130 16.87 8.40 -4.89
C ASP A 130 18.23 8.23 -4.19
N CYS A 131 19.31 8.36 -4.93
CA CYS A 131 20.67 8.18 -4.41
C CYS A 131 21.05 9.20 -3.33
N ILE A 132 20.43 10.37 -3.33
CA ILE A 132 20.70 11.46 -2.39
C ILE A 132 19.70 11.46 -1.24
N GLU A 133 18.42 11.44 -1.55
CA GLU A 133 17.35 11.48 -0.53
C GLU A 133 17.27 10.18 0.27
N GLY A 134 17.64 9.05 -0.32
CA GLY A 134 17.63 7.75 0.34
C GLY A 134 16.23 7.24 0.65
N VAL A 135 16.14 6.34 1.61
CA VAL A 135 14.87 5.71 2.02
C VAL A 135 14.03 6.72 2.80
N CYS A 136 12.84 7.00 2.28
CA CYS A 136 11.87 7.92 2.88
C CYS A 136 10.72 7.16 3.56
N VAL A 137 9.86 7.89 4.27
CA VAL A 137 8.73 7.30 5.03
C VAL A 137 7.83 6.43 4.15
N GLN A 138 7.46 6.91 2.98
CA GLN A 138 6.58 6.14 2.10
C GLN A 138 7.28 4.87 1.59
N THR A 139 8.57 4.96 1.26
CA THR A 139 9.36 3.79 0.88
C THR A 139 9.37 2.76 2.00
N GLU A 140 9.60 3.19 3.23
CA GLU A 140 9.60 2.32 4.42
C GLU A 140 8.22 1.67 4.62
N THR A 141 7.16 2.46 4.59
CA THR A 141 5.79 1.98 4.78
C THR A 141 5.40 0.94 3.75
N VAL A 142 5.63 1.24 2.48
CA VAL A 142 5.29 0.33 1.37
C VAL A 142 6.16 -0.92 1.39
N LEU A 143 7.44 -0.78 1.73
CA LEU A 143 8.34 -1.93 1.83
C LEU A 143 7.92 -2.87 2.97
N ARG A 144 7.49 -2.34 4.10
CA ARG A 144 6.93 -3.14 5.19
C ARG A 144 5.67 -3.88 4.77
N GLN A 145 4.78 -3.23 4.03
CA GLN A 145 3.58 -3.86 3.46
C GLN A 145 3.94 -4.98 2.49
N ALA A 146 4.88 -4.73 1.59
CA ALA A 146 5.35 -5.72 0.62
C ALA A 146 5.90 -6.97 1.31
N LEU A 147 6.72 -6.79 2.33
CA LEU A 147 7.27 -7.91 3.11
C LEU A 147 6.18 -8.66 3.88
N GLY A 148 5.18 -7.96 4.41
CA GLY A 148 4.02 -8.55 5.06
C GLY A 148 3.16 -9.40 4.11
N GLU A 149 3.10 -9.02 2.83
CA GLU A 149 2.44 -9.79 1.76
C GLU A 149 3.36 -10.88 1.16
N ARG A 150 4.54 -11.08 1.71
CA ARG A 150 5.56 -12.04 1.24
C ARG A 150 6.01 -11.77 -0.20
N ILE A 151 6.20 -10.50 -0.53
CA ILE A 151 6.70 -10.06 -1.83
C ILE A 151 8.21 -9.87 -1.72
N ARG A 152 8.95 -10.45 -2.66
CA ARG A 152 10.40 -10.32 -2.69
C ARG A 152 10.81 -9.01 -3.36
N PRO A 153 11.59 -8.16 -2.69
CA PRO A 153 12.05 -6.90 -3.26
C PRO A 153 13.38 -7.05 -4.00
N VAL A 154 13.59 -6.18 -4.98
CA VAL A 154 14.90 -5.80 -5.51
C VAL A 154 14.99 -4.29 -5.48
N LEU A 155 16.20 -3.74 -5.40
CA LEU A 155 16.42 -2.32 -5.21
C LEU A 155 17.09 -1.70 -6.43
N THR A 156 16.68 -0.49 -6.80
CA THR A 156 17.47 0.35 -7.69
C THR A 156 17.77 1.70 -7.04
N VAL A 157 19.04 2.09 -7.02
CA VAL A 157 19.49 3.41 -6.60
C VAL A 157 19.37 4.32 -7.82
N ASN A 158 18.36 5.17 -7.85
CA ASN A 158 18.02 5.99 -9.01
C ASN A 158 18.61 7.40 -8.93
N LYS A 159 18.54 8.12 -10.04
CA LYS A 159 19.04 9.49 -10.20
C LYS A 159 20.54 9.63 -10.00
N MET A 160 21.31 8.64 -10.45
CA MET A 160 22.78 8.71 -10.40
C MET A 160 23.36 9.83 -11.24
N ASP A 161 22.64 10.30 -12.25
CA ASP A 161 23.03 11.48 -13.04
C ASP A 161 23.27 12.72 -12.16
N ARG A 162 22.56 12.85 -11.03
CA ARG A 162 22.79 13.93 -10.07
C ARG A 162 24.18 13.90 -9.46
N CYS A 163 24.74 12.72 -9.23
CA CYS A 163 26.08 12.57 -8.71
C CYS A 163 27.16 13.04 -9.70
N PHE A 164 26.93 12.85 -10.99
CA PHE A 164 27.88 13.22 -12.05
C PHE A 164 27.73 14.66 -12.56
N LEU A 165 26.50 15.14 -12.69
CA LEU A 165 26.18 16.41 -13.34
C LEU A 165 25.97 17.56 -12.36
N GLU A 166 25.27 17.33 -11.27
CA GLU A 166 24.90 18.37 -10.30
C GLU A 166 25.89 18.48 -9.15
N LEU A 167 26.11 17.40 -8.43
CA LEU A 167 26.95 17.36 -7.22
C LEU A 167 28.41 17.12 -7.50
N GLN A 168 28.75 16.50 -8.62
CA GLN A 168 30.12 16.16 -9.02
C GLN A 168 30.94 15.51 -7.90
N VAL A 169 30.31 14.55 -7.17
CA VAL A 169 30.94 13.84 -6.06
C VAL A 169 32.06 12.92 -6.54
N ASP A 170 33.10 12.74 -5.71
CA ASP A 170 34.14 11.79 -6.00
C ASP A 170 33.67 10.34 -5.81
N GLY A 171 34.46 9.36 -6.27
CA GLY A 171 34.03 7.96 -6.25
C GLY A 171 33.84 7.39 -4.85
N GLU A 172 34.69 7.70 -3.91
CA GLU A 172 34.60 7.18 -2.54
C GLU A 172 33.40 7.77 -1.80
N GLU A 173 33.15 9.04 -1.96
CA GLU A 173 31.97 9.71 -1.38
C GLU A 173 30.68 9.14 -1.98
N ALA A 174 30.64 8.90 -3.27
CA ALA A 174 29.51 8.26 -3.96
C ALA A 174 29.26 6.85 -3.45
N PHE A 175 30.31 6.04 -3.30
CA PHE A 175 30.21 4.71 -2.73
C PHE A 175 29.64 4.72 -1.31
N GLN A 176 30.13 5.61 -0.45
CA GLN A 176 29.62 5.72 0.92
C GLN A 176 28.13 6.11 0.95
N THR A 177 27.73 7.00 0.06
CA THR A 177 26.30 7.40 -0.06
C THR A 177 25.44 6.23 -0.51
N PHE A 178 25.84 5.50 -1.54
CA PHE A 178 25.09 4.35 -2.05
C PHE A 178 25.04 3.21 -1.03
N SER A 179 26.15 2.95 -0.38
CA SER A 179 26.24 1.93 0.69
C SER A 179 25.25 2.24 1.83
N ARG A 180 25.16 3.50 2.25
CA ARG A 180 24.21 3.92 3.27
C ARG A 180 22.76 3.73 2.87
N VAL A 181 22.42 4.09 1.64
CA VAL A 181 21.05 3.89 1.11
C VAL A 181 20.69 2.41 1.14
N ILE A 182 21.58 1.56 0.69
CA ILE A 182 21.38 0.10 0.67
C ILE A 182 21.26 -0.46 2.09
N GLU A 183 22.12 -0.05 3.00
CA GLU A 183 22.06 -0.47 4.41
C GLU A 183 20.75 -0.06 5.10
N ASN A 184 20.28 1.17 4.85
CA ASN A 184 19.02 1.64 5.40
C ASN A 184 17.82 0.82 4.89
N ALA A 185 17.82 0.46 3.61
CA ALA A 185 16.82 -0.43 3.04
C ALA A 185 16.91 -1.83 3.68
N ASN A 186 18.10 -2.36 3.85
CA ASN A 186 18.33 -3.67 4.46
C ASN A 186 17.94 -3.73 5.94
N VAL A 187 18.08 -2.65 6.69
CA VAL A 187 17.60 -2.56 8.08
C VAL A 187 16.09 -2.80 8.15
N ILE A 188 15.35 -2.21 7.23
CA ILE A 188 13.89 -2.40 7.16
C ILE A 188 13.57 -3.84 6.77
N MET A 189 14.25 -4.38 5.78
CA MET A 189 14.06 -5.76 5.31
C MET A 189 14.42 -6.80 6.39
N ALA A 190 15.43 -6.53 7.20
CA ALA A 190 15.87 -7.42 8.27
C ALA A 190 14.88 -7.48 9.44
N THR A 191 13.99 -6.51 9.61
CA THR A 191 12.95 -6.55 10.64
C THR A 191 11.88 -7.60 10.36
N TYR A 192 11.79 -8.07 9.11
CA TYR A 192 10.86 -9.12 8.69
C TYR A 192 11.60 -10.46 8.56
N GLU A 193 11.51 -11.27 9.60
CA GLU A 193 12.02 -12.65 9.57
C GLU A 193 10.88 -13.61 9.19
N ASP A 194 10.89 -14.05 7.96
CA ASP A 194 9.96 -15.06 7.46
C ASP A 194 10.77 -16.25 6.94
N PRO A 195 10.71 -17.41 7.62
CA PRO A 195 11.49 -18.58 7.20
C PRO A 195 11.11 -19.10 5.81
N LEU A 196 9.89 -18.85 5.35
CA LEU A 196 9.43 -19.28 4.01
C LEU A 196 9.94 -18.36 2.90
N LEU A 197 10.00 -17.07 3.15
CA LEU A 197 10.51 -16.09 2.19
C LEU A 197 12.05 -16.09 2.12
N GLY A 198 12.70 -16.44 3.22
CA GLY A 198 14.14 -16.46 3.34
C GLY A 198 14.74 -15.07 3.57
N ASP A 199 15.98 -14.87 3.16
CA ASP A 199 16.66 -13.58 3.26
C ASP A 199 16.15 -12.63 2.17
N CYS A 200 15.47 -11.57 2.60
CA CYS A 200 14.92 -10.54 1.71
C CYS A 200 15.86 -9.36 1.51
N GLN A 201 17.01 -9.33 2.20
CA GLN A 201 17.98 -8.25 2.07
C GLN A 201 18.57 -8.23 0.67
N VAL A 202 18.91 -7.04 0.21
CA VAL A 202 19.46 -6.83 -1.12
C VAL A 202 20.96 -6.55 -1.03
N TYR A 203 21.72 -7.15 -1.95
CA TYR A 203 23.18 -7.05 -1.97
C TYR A 203 23.66 -6.79 -3.40
N PRO A 204 24.44 -5.71 -3.63
CA PRO A 204 24.99 -5.44 -4.97
C PRO A 204 25.83 -6.58 -5.52
N GLU A 205 26.63 -7.23 -4.68
CA GLU A 205 27.49 -8.37 -5.04
C GLU A 205 26.71 -9.62 -5.44
N LYS A 206 25.45 -9.72 -5.08
CA LYS A 206 24.55 -10.80 -5.50
C LYS A 206 23.68 -10.44 -6.70
N GLY A 207 23.78 -9.20 -7.19
CA GLY A 207 23.05 -8.72 -8.35
C GLY A 207 21.62 -8.23 -8.07
N THR A 208 21.21 -8.11 -6.80
CA THR A 208 19.85 -7.66 -6.42
C THR A 208 19.72 -6.14 -6.27
N VAL A 209 20.79 -5.40 -6.50
CA VAL A 209 20.78 -3.93 -6.49
C VAL A 209 21.26 -3.41 -7.83
N ALA A 210 20.46 -2.53 -8.43
CA ALA A 210 20.85 -1.81 -9.64
C ALA A 210 21.14 -0.34 -9.32
N PHE A 211 21.91 0.29 -10.18
CA PHE A 211 22.22 1.72 -10.14
C PHE A 211 21.72 2.34 -11.43
N SER A 212 20.87 3.35 -11.35
CA SER A 212 20.13 3.85 -12.50
C SER A 212 20.04 5.37 -12.59
N ALA A 213 19.84 5.85 -13.81
CA ALA A 213 19.44 7.21 -14.10
C ALA A 213 18.25 7.16 -15.06
N GLY A 214 17.03 7.06 -14.47
CA GLY A 214 15.80 6.83 -15.21
C GLY A 214 15.50 7.91 -16.24
N LEU A 215 15.78 9.16 -15.92
CA LEU A 215 15.57 10.29 -16.82
C LEU A 215 16.40 10.17 -18.11
N HIS A 216 17.61 9.68 -17.98
CA HIS A 216 18.54 9.51 -19.12
C HIS A 216 18.51 8.10 -19.72
N GLY A 217 17.78 7.18 -19.13
CA GLY A 217 17.51 5.85 -19.70
C GLY A 217 18.67 4.87 -19.60
N TRP A 218 19.56 5.00 -18.63
CA TRP A 218 20.66 4.06 -18.41
C TRP A 218 20.66 3.49 -16.99
N ALA A 219 21.13 2.27 -16.87
CA ALA A 219 21.28 1.59 -15.59
C ALA A 219 22.30 0.47 -15.70
N PHE A 220 22.83 0.03 -14.57
CA PHE A 220 23.69 -1.15 -14.51
C PHE A 220 23.51 -1.90 -13.19
N THR A 221 23.81 -3.18 -13.21
CA THR A 221 24.08 -3.98 -12.02
C THR A 221 25.56 -4.37 -12.04
N LEU A 222 26.07 -4.84 -10.91
CA LEU A 222 27.47 -5.31 -10.89
C LEU A 222 27.70 -6.49 -11.83
N THR A 223 26.66 -7.22 -12.19
CA THR A 223 26.71 -8.30 -13.17
C THR A 223 27.22 -7.82 -14.53
N ASN A 224 26.79 -6.63 -14.99
CA ASN A 224 27.22 -6.06 -16.26
C ASN A 224 28.73 -5.85 -16.29
N PHE A 225 29.27 -5.25 -15.22
CA PHE A 225 30.73 -4.99 -15.13
C PHE A 225 31.52 -6.26 -14.82
N ALA A 226 30.97 -7.18 -14.03
CA ALA A 226 31.60 -8.46 -13.74
C ALA A 226 31.79 -9.30 -14.99
N LYS A 227 30.81 -9.35 -15.87
CA LYS A 227 30.94 -10.03 -17.19
C LYS A 227 32.04 -9.41 -18.05
N MET A 228 32.12 -8.09 -18.05
CA MET A 228 33.14 -7.36 -18.81
C MET A 228 34.56 -7.61 -18.31
N TYR A 229 34.75 -7.61 -16.99
CA TYR A 229 36.10 -7.70 -16.39
C TYR A 229 36.51 -9.12 -16.02
N ALA A 230 35.58 -10.08 -15.87
CA ALA A 230 35.92 -11.47 -15.55
C ALA A 230 36.84 -12.10 -16.60
N SER A 231 36.57 -11.92 -17.87
CA SER A 231 37.41 -12.40 -18.98
C SER A 231 38.80 -11.74 -19.01
N LYS A 232 38.84 -10.43 -18.68
CA LYS A 232 40.08 -9.64 -18.68
C LYS A 232 41.05 -10.05 -17.57
N PHE A 233 40.50 -10.40 -16.37
CA PHE A 233 41.31 -10.81 -15.22
C PHE A 233 41.46 -12.34 -15.09
N GLY A 234 40.80 -13.12 -15.94
CA GLY A 234 40.81 -14.58 -15.85
C GLY A 234 40.18 -15.14 -14.57
N VAL A 235 39.26 -14.42 -13.98
CA VAL A 235 38.58 -14.74 -12.73
C VAL A 235 37.12 -15.14 -13.02
N ASP A 236 36.53 -15.97 -12.17
CA ASP A 236 35.11 -16.31 -12.21
C ASP A 236 34.25 -15.05 -12.02
N GLU A 237 33.14 -14.98 -12.73
CA GLU A 237 32.19 -13.87 -12.68
C GLU A 237 31.68 -13.58 -11.26
N SER A 238 31.36 -14.62 -10.47
CA SER A 238 30.89 -14.46 -9.09
C SER A 238 31.94 -13.87 -8.16
N LYS A 239 33.21 -14.25 -8.35
CA LYS A 239 34.33 -13.65 -7.59
C LYS A 239 34.54 -12.20 -7.98
N MET A 240 34.38 -11.86 -9.26
CA MET A 240 34.49 -10.48 -9.73
C MET A 240 33.38 -9.61 -9.14
N MET A 241 32.16 -10.10 -9.05
CA MET A 241 31.04 -9.38 -8.41
C MET A 241 31.36 -9.06 -6.94
N GLU A 242 31.89 -10.00 -6.19
CA GLU A 242 32.30 -9.77 -4.80
C GLU A 242 33.40 -8.68 -4.69
N ARG A 243 34.32 -8.64 -5.64
CA ARG A 243 35.40 -7.64 -5.66
C ARG A 243 34.96 -6.25 -6.07
N LEU A 244 33.85 -6.13 -6.80
CA LEU A 244 33.31 -4.84 -7.25
C LEU A 244 32.55 -4.09 -6.19
N TRP A 245 32.27 -4.71 -5.02
CA TRP A 245 31.55 -4.07 -3.92
C TRP A 245 32.19 -4.38 -2.58
N GLY A 246 32.03 -3.46 -1.61
CA GLY A 246 32.53 -3.62 -0.26
C GLY A 246 33.96 -3.14 -0.07
N GLU A 247 34.62 -3.71 0.92
CA GLU A 247 35.98 -3.37 1.32
C GLU A 247 37.03 -4.09 0.45
N ASN A 248 36.90 -4.00 -0.87
CA ASN A 248 37.82 -4.54 -1.82
C ASN A 248 38.46 -3.40 -2.62
N PHE A 249 39.81 -3.33 -2.60
CA PHE A 249 40.58 -2.26 -3.22
C PHE A 249 41.49 -2.84 -4.29
N PHE A 250 41.69 -2.08 -5.33
CA PHE A 250 42.58 -2.45 -6.44
C PHE A 250 43.62 -1.37 -6.69
N ASP A 251 44.88 -1.76 -6.75
CA ASP A 251 45.98 -0.88 -7.12
C ASP A 251 46.37 -1.17 -8.58
N PRO A 252 46.12 -0.25 -9.51
CA PRO A 252 46.47 -0.46 -10.91
C PRO A 252 47.98 -0.48 -11.17
N ALA A 253 48.81 0.11 -10.30
CA ALA A 253 50.24 0.09 -10.40
C ALA A 253 50.82 -1.30 -10.14
N THR A 254 50.31 -2.01 -9.13
CA THR A 254 50.76 -3.38 -8.81
C THR A 254 49.84 -4.47 -9.37
N LYS A 255 48.69 -4.09 -9.91
CA LYS A 255 47.64 -4.98 -10.42
C LYS A 255 47.17 -6.03 -9.39
N LYS A 256 47.14 -5.67 -8.09
CA LYS A 256 46.74 -6.54 -6.99
C LYS A 256 45.51 -6.06 -6.31
N TRP A 257 44.65 -7.01 -5.88
CA TRP A 257 43.52 -6.78 -5.04
C TRP A 257 43.87 -6.89 -3.56
N THR A 258 43.40 -5.97 -2.75
CA THR A 258 43.62 -5.97 -1.29
C THR A 258 42.30 -5.75 -0.57
N THR A 259 42.21 -6.17 0.69
CA THR A 259 41.06 -5.94 1.54
C THR A 259 41.19 -4.67 2.38
N LYS A 260 42.34 -4.00 2.34
CA LYS A 260 42.61 -2.75 3.04
C LYS A 260 43.24 -1.74 2.07
N ASN A 261 42.85 -0.47 2.24
CA ASN A 261 43.48 0.60 1.47
C ASN A 261 44.95 0.73 1.85
N THR A 262 45.80 0.64 0.88
CA THR A 262 47.28 0.73 1.04
C THR A 262 47.78 2.15 1.28
N GLY A 263 46.88 3.17 1.18
CA GLY A 263 47.26 4.58 1.30
C GLY A 263 47.93 5.16 0.05
N SER A 264 48.12 4.35 -1.01
CA SER A 264 48.61 4.83 -2.30
C SER A 264 47.55 5.70 -2.99
N ALA A 265 47.96 6.78 -3.65
CA ALA A 265 47.07 7.65 -4.40
C ALA A 265 46.39 6.92 -5.58
N THR A 266 46.98 5.82 -6.05
CA THR A 266 46.42 5.01 -7.15
C THR A 266 45.52 3.87 -6.67
N CYS A 267 45.55 3.53 -5.38
CA CYS A 267 44.74 2.46 -4.82
C CYS A 267 43.31 2.97 -4.55
N LYS A 268 42.37 2.44 -5.30
CA LYS A 268 40.94 2.82 -5.17
C LYS A 268 40.09 1.59 -4.91
N ARG A 269 38.92 1.82 -4.27
CA ARG A 269 37.92 0.78 -4.08
C ARG A 269 37.52 0.16 -5.42
N GLY A 270 37.26 -1.13 -5.44
CA GLY A 270 36.90 -1.84 -6.67
C GLY A 270 35.70 -1.25 -7.38
N PHE A 271 34.66 -0.90 -6.65
CA PHE A 271 33.46 -0.23 -7.21
C PHE A 271 33.83 1.11 -7.87
N VAL A 272 34.63 1.92 -7.21
CA VAL A 272 35.08 3.22 -7.74
C VAL A 272 35.92 3.05 -9.00
N GLN A 273 36.91 2.17 -8.94
CA GLN A 273 37.85 2.00 -10.04
C GLN A 273 37.20 1.42 -11.32
N PHE A 274 36.30 0.47 -11.17
CA PHE A 274 35.79 -0.30 -12.30
C PHE A 274 34.35 0.04 -12.71
N CYS A 275 33.54 0.64 -11.83
CA CYS A 275 32.18 0.99 -12.13
C CYS A 275 31.94 2.49 -12.20
N TYR A 276 32.31 3.24 -11.17
CA TYR A 276 32.00 4.67 -11.06
C TYR A 276 32.88 5.55 -11.95
N GLU A 277 34.20 5.38 -11.89
CA GLU A 277 35.15 6.22 -12.65
C GLU A 277 34.99 6.10 -14.18
N PRO A 278 34.83 4.90 -14.77
CA PRO A 278 34.57 4.79 -16.21
C PRO A 278 33.31 5.57 -16.65
N ILE A 279 32.25 5.49 -15.91
CA ILE A 279 30.99 6.21 -16.21
C ILE A 279 31.23 7.73 -16.09
N LYS A 280 31.91 8.16 -15.05
CA LYS A 280 32.25 9.57 -14.83
C LYS A 280 33.07 10.14 -15.96
N GLN A 281 34.08 9.42 -16.42
CA GLN A 281 34.92 9.82 -17.54
C GLN A 281 34.13 9.98 -18.84
N ILE A 282 33.26 9.04 -19.15
CA ILE A 282 32.42 9.09 -20.36
C ILE A 282 31.45 10.26 -20.29
N ILE A 283 30.76 10.46 -19.16
CA ILE A 283 29.81 11.56 -18.99
C ILE A 283 30.52 12.92 -19.11
N ASN A 284 31.66 13.09 -18.45
CA ASN A 284 32.42 14.34 -18.52
C ASN A 284 32.93 14.60 -19.96
N THR A 285 33.38 13.59 -20.64
CA THR A 285 33.87 13.72 -22.04
C THR A 285 32.69 14.10 -22.96
N CYS A 286 31.51 13.54 -22.78
CA CYS A 286 30.33 13.92 -23.55
C CYS A 286 29.87 15.34 -23.27
N MET A 287 29.85 15.75 -22.01
CA MET A 287 29.38 17.07 -21.59
C MET A 287 30.33 18.21 -22.02
N ASN A 288 31.65 17.92 -22.11
CA ASN A 288 32.65 18.88 -22.50
C ASN A 288 32.93 18.85 -24.03
N ASP A 289 32.14 18.10 -24.79
CA ASP A 289 32.23 17.94 -26.24
C ASP A 289 33.62 17.49 -26.74
N GLN A 290 34.34 16.73 -25.91
CA GLN A 290 35.68 16.19 -26.26
C GLN A 290 35.51 14.89 -27.07
N LYS A 291 34.96 15.01 -28.28
CA LYS A 291 34.63 13.87 -29.13
C LYS A 291 35.88 13.06 -29.55
N ASP A 292 37.01 13.70 -29.72
CA ASP A 292 38.26 13.05 -30.08
C ASP A 292 38.75 12.05 -29.02
N LYS A 293 38.45 12.30 -27.76
CA LYS A 293 38.71 11.39 -26.63
C LYS A 293 37.58 10.37 -26.45
N LEU A 294 36.34 10.75 -26.79
CA LEU A 294 35.16 9.92 -26.60
C LEU A 294 35.17 8.68 -27.53
N TRP A 295 35.46 8.87 -28.83
CA TRP A 295 35.36 7.78 -29.79
C TRP A 295 36.32 6.62 -29.49
N PRO A 296 37.61 6.85 -29.14
CA PRO A 296 38.49 5.74 -28.71
C PRO A 296 38.01 5.03 -27.45
N MET A 297 37.43 5.74 -26.51
CA MET A 297 36.84 5.14 -25.26
C MET A 297 35.67 4.23 -25.57
N LEU A 298 34.76 4.66 -26.45
CA LEU A 298 33.60 3.88 -26.87
C LEU A 298 34.02 2.64 -27.67
N GLN A 299 35.05 2.74 -28.49
CA GLN A 299 35.57 1.61 -29.24
C GLN A 299 36.13 0.52 -28.33
N LYS A 300 36.82 0.89 -27.24
CA LYS A 300 37.30 -0.05 -26.22
C LYS A 300 36.18 -0.77 -25.48
N LEU A 301 35.03 -0.09 -25.30
CA LEU A 301 33.85 -0.65 -24.66
C LEU A 301 32.97 -1.46 -25.62
N GLY A 302 33.28 -1.48 -26.91
CA GLY A 302 32.47 -2.15 -27.91
C GLY A 302 31.15 -1.42 -28.25
N VAL A 303 31.07 -0.14 -27.95
CA VAL A 303 29.87 0.69 -28.23
C VAL A 303 29.98 1.27 -29.63
N VAL A 304 29.00 1.01 -30.47
CA VAL A 304 28.91 1.51 -31.84
C VAL A 304 27.79 2.55 -31.93
N MET A 305 28.16 3.78 -32.30
CA MET A 305 27.23 4.89 -32.52
C MET A 305 26.88 5.02 -33.98
N LYS A 306 25.61 5.35 -34.29
CA LYS A 306 25.14 5.65 -35.65
C LYS A 306 25.73 7.00 -36.11
N SER A 307 25.88 7.19 -37.42
CA SER A 307 26.47 8.39 -37.99
C SER A 307 25.71 9.70 -37.64
N ASP A 308 24.38 9.65 -37.57
CA ASP A 308 23.53 10.76 -37.17
C ASP A 308 23.63 11.08 -35.67
N GLU A 309 23.87 10.08 -34.82
CA GLU A 309 24.06 10.23 -33.39
C GLU A 309 25.43 10.90 -33.05
N LYS A 310 26.43 10.77 -33.91
CA LYS A 310 27.73 11.40 -33.73
C LYS A 310 27.69 12.94 -33.84
N ASP A 311 26.67 13.50 -34.44
CA ASP A 311 26.48 14.94 -34.56
C ASP A 311 25.84 15.59 -33.32
N LEU A 312 25.36 14.79 -32.35
CA LEU A 312 24.81 15.27 -31.09
C LEU A 312 25.89 15.93 -30.21
N MET A 313 25.49 16.91 -29.39
CA MET A 313 26.40 17.63 -28.50
C MET A 313 25.77 17.75 -27.09
N GLY A 314 26.61 17.76 -26.05
CA GLY A 314 26.22 17.96 -24.65
C GLY A 314 25.32 16.85 -24.09
N LYS A 315 24.24 17.22 -23.41
CA LYS A 315 23.32 16.26 -22.79
C LYS A 315 22.69 15.26 -23.76
N PRO A 316 22.20 15.62 -24.95
CA PRO A 316 21.71 14.65 -25.92
C PRO A 316 22.72 13.60 -26.30
N LEU A 317 23.99 13.99 -26.49
CA LEU A 317 25.08 13.06 -26.79
C LEU A 317 25.33 12.10 -25.62
N MET A 318 25.41 12.62 -24.39
CA MET A 318 25.60 11.84 -23.17
C MET A 318 24.47 10.83 -22.99
N LYS A 319 23.22 11.30 -23.10
CA LYS A 319 22.05 10.43 -23.00
C LYS A 319 22.12 9.27 -23.99
N ARG A 320 22.47 9.55 -25.24
CA ARG A 320 22.51 8.54 -26.30
C ARG A 320 23.67 7.53 -26.12
N VAL A 321 24.81 8.02 -25.74
CA VAL A 321 25.98 7.18 -25.44
C VAL A 321 25.69 6.23 -24.29
N MET A 322 25.14 6.75 -23.20
CA MET A 322 24.82 5.94 -22.01
C MET A 322 23.72 4.93 -22.29
N GLN A 323 22.69 5.29 -23.04
CA GLN A 323 21.63 4.37 -23.45
C GLN A 323 22.15 3.24 -24.34
N THR A 324 23.11 3.51 -25.19
CA THR A 324 23.72 2.50 -26.06
C THR A 324 24.64 1.57 -25.28
N TRP A 325 25.43 2.11 -24.36
CA TRP A 325 26.36 1.33 -23.56
C TRP A 325 25.67 0.53 -22.46
N LEU A 326 24.82 1.18 -21.65
CA LEU A 326 24.17 0.60 -20.47
C LEU A 326 22.65 0.87 -20.53
N PRO A 327 21.91 0.21 -21.43
CA PRO A 327 20.48 0.45 -21.50
C PRO A 327 19.77 0.03 -20.19
N ALA A 328 18.97 0.94 -19.61
CA ALA A 328 18.27 0.71 -18.35
C ALA A 328 17.36 -0.52 -18.39
N SER A 329 16.66 -0.70 -19.50
CA SER A 329 15.75 -1.81 -19.70
C SER A 329 16.45 -3.18 -19.58
N THR A 330 17.59 -3.34 -20.23
CA THR A 330 18.36 -4.60 -20.20
C THR A 330 18.79 -4.92 -18.76
N ALA A 331 19.41 -3.97 -18.08
CA ALA A 331 19.91 -4.18 -16.72
C ALA A 331 18.76 -4.51 -15.74
N LEU A 332 17.69 -3.73 -15.77
CA LEU A 332 16.57 -3.88 -14.83
C LEU A 332 15.73 -5.13 -15.12
N LEU A 333 15.40 -5.41 -16.38
CA LEU A 333 14.62 -6.59 -16.75
C LEU A 333 15.36 -7.89 -16.46
N GLU A 334 16.66 -7.94 -16.74
CA GLU A 334 17.48 -9.10 -16.42
C GLU A 334 17.58 -9.32 -14.92
N MET A 335 17.78 -8.25 -14.13
CA MET A 335 17.76 -8.33 -12.67
C MET A 335 16.44 -8.89 -12.14
N MET A 336 15.31 -8.42 -12.65
CA MET A 336 13.99 -8.88 -12.25
C MET A 336 13.77 -10.35 -12.60
N ILE A 337 14.14 -10.77 -13.79
CA ILE A 337 13.98 -12.15 -14.25
C ILE A 337 14.83 -13.11 -13.41
N PHE A 338 16.04 -12.71 -13.07
CA PHE A 338 16.96 -13.55 -12.27
C PHE A 338 16.55 -13.66 -10.81
N HIS A 339 16.06 -12.58 -10.21
CA HIS A 339 15.94 -12.49 -8.75
C HIS A 339 14.50 -12.42 -8.23
N LEU A 340 13.53 -12.03 -9.05
CA LEU A 340 12.13 -12.05 -8.65
C LEU A 340 11.51 -13.43 -8.91
N PRO A 341 10.60 -13.90 -8.03
CA PRO A 341 9.99 -15.20 -8.19
C PRO A 341 8.95 -15.24 -9.30
N SER A 342 8.82 -16.40 -9.95
CA SER A 342 7.69 -16.70 -10.82
C SER A 342 6.42 -16.97 -9.99
N PRO A 343 5.22 -16.91 -10.57
CA PRO A 343 4.00 -17.31 -9.87
C PRO A 343 4.06 -18.73 -9.32
N ALA A 344 4.65 -19.65 -10.08
CA ALA A 344 4.82 -21.04 -9.63
C ALA A 344 5.66 -21.16 -8.37
N THR A 345 6.67 -20.34 -8.21
CA THR A 345 7.52 -20.32 -7.02
C THR A 345 6.87 -19.52 -5.88
N ALA A 346 6.36 -18.33 -6.17
CA ALA A 346 5.82 -17.42 -5.18
C ALA A 346 4.55 -17.95 -4.51
N GLN A 347 3.66 -18.57 -5.24
CA GLN A 347 2.40 -19.07 -4.70
C GLN A 347 2.57 -20.23 -3.71
N ARG A 348 3.71 -20.92 -3.73
CA ARG A 348 4.01 -21.99 -2.76
C ARG A 348 4.04 -21.48 -1.33
N TYR A 349 4.57 -20.30 -1.08
CA TYR A 349 4.64 -19.72 0.26
C TYR A 349 3.59 -18.62 0.49
N ARG A 350 3.07 -17.99 -0.56
CA ARG A 350 2.05 -16.95 -0.42
C ARG A 350 0.66 -17.49 -0.10
N VAL A 351 0.37 -18.74 -0.41
CA VAL A 351 -0.95 -19.33 -0.20
C VAL A 351 -1.42 -19.22 1.26
N GLU A 352 -0.52 -19.29 2.21
CA GLU A 352 -0.84 -19.15 3.65
C GLU A 352 -1.39 -17.78 3.99
N ASN A 353 -0.89 -16.73 3.34
CA ASN A 353 -1.35 -15.35 3.54
C ASN A 353 -2.54 -14.97 2.66
N LEU A 354 -2.79 -15.74 1.60
CA LEU A 354 -3.83 -15.42 0.63
C LEU A 354 -5.15 -16.11 0.94
N TYR A 355 -5.12 -17.41 1.23
CA TYR A 355 -6.32 -18.23 1.33
C TYR A 355 -6.83 -18.32 2.77
N GLU A 356 -8.12 -18.05 3.01
CA GLU A 356 -8.73 -18.11 4.34
C GLU A 356 -9.07 -19.54 4.81
N GLY A 357 -9.23 -20.45 3.88
CA GLY A 357 -9.66 -21.80 4.18
C GLY A 357 -8.55 -22.73 4.68
N PRO A 358 -8.86 -24.03 4.87
CA PRO A 358 -7.84 -25.02 5.21
C PRO A 358 -6.74 -25.07 4.17
N LEU A 359 -5.48 -25.11 4.61
CA LEU A 359 -4.31 -25.15 3.72
C LEU A 359 -4.08 -26.50 3.03
N ASP A 360 -4.87 -27.50 3.35
CA ASP A 360 -4.80 -28.85 2.78
C ASP A 360 -5.95 -29.18 1.83
N ASP A 361 -6.88 -28.24 1.59
CA ASP A 361 -7.99 -28.46 0.66
C ASP A 361 -7.56 -28.35 -0.82
N ALA A 362 -8.47 -28.71 -1.72
CA ALA A 362 -8.22 -28.69 -3.17
C ALA A 362 -7.88 -27.29 -3.69
N TYR A 363 -8.48 -26.25 -3.13
CA TYR A 363 -8.30 -24.85 -3.55
C TYR A 363 -6.93 -24.32 -3.11
N ALA A 364 -6.53 -24.59 -1.88
CA ALA A 364 -5.20 -24.22 -1.38
C ALA A 364 -4.10 -24.92 -2.16
N ASN A 365 -4.28 -26.21 -2.47
CA ASN A 365 -3.31 -26.97 -3.28
C ASN A 365 -3.23 -26.45 -4.72
N ALA A 366 -4.36 -26.07 -5.32
CA ALA A 366 -4.37 -25.49 -6.66
C ALA A 366 -3.65 -24.15 -6.71
N ILE A 367 -3.83 -23.27 -5.71
CA ILE A 367 -3.10 -22.02 -5.56
C ILE A 367 -1.61 -22.27 -5.35
N ARG A 368 -1.26 -23.18 -4.44
CA ARG A 368 0.14 -23.51 -4.12
C ARG A 368 0.90 -24.00 -5.34
N ASN A 369 0.29 -24.85 -6.13
CA ASN A 369 0.91 -25.46 -7.30
C ASN A 369 0.76 -24.60 -8.58
N CYS A 370 0.03 -23.51 -8.53
CA CYS A 370 -0.31 -22.69 -9.70
C CYS A 370 -0.85 -23.58 -10.83
N ASP A 371 -1.88 -24.35 -10.52
CA ASP A 371 -2.41 -25.41 -11.39
C ASP A 371 -3.45 -24.84 -12.37
N PRO A 372 -3.18 -24.83 -13.69
CA PRO A 372 -4.13 -24.32 -14.66
C PRO A 372 -5.34 -25.24 -14.89
N ASN A 373 -5.27 -26.49 -14.47
CA ASN A 373 -6.36 -27.48 -14.59
C ASN A 373 -7.17 -27.60 -13.29
N GLY A 374 -6.79 -26.90 -12.25
CA GLY A 374 -7.51 -26.88 -10.98
C GLY A 374 -8.74 -25.97 -10.99
N PRO A 375 -9.45 -25.89 -9.86
CA PRO A 375 -10.56 -24.96 -9.73
C PRO A 375 -10.09 -23.51 -9.86
N LEU A 376 -10.92 -22.66 -10.44
CA LEU A 376 -10.61 -21.23 -10.59
C LEU A 376 -10.55 -20.55 -9.22
N MET A 377 -9.46 -19.87 -8.95
CA MET A 377 -9.31 -18.95 -7.81
C MET A 377 -8.72 -17.65 -8.34
N LEU A 378 -9.55 -16.65 -8.46
CA LEU A 378 -9.19 -15.33 -8.98
C LEU A 378 -9.52 -14.27 -7.93
N TYR A 379 -8.62 -13.36 -7.69
CA TYR A 379 -8.84 -12.23 -6.79
C TYR A 379 -8.91 -10.92 -7.58
N VAL A 380 -10.03 -10.21 -7.44
CA VAL A 380 -10.22 -8.88 -8.01
C VAL A 380 -9.76 -7.86 -6.97
N SER A 381 -8.68 -7.16 -7.25
CA SER A 381 -8.09 -6.19 -6.33
C SER A 381 -8.62 -4.77 -6.54
N LYS A 382 -9.10 -4.47 -7.75
CA LYS A 382 -9.43 -3.12 -8.14
C LYS A 382 -10.49 -3.10 -9.25
N MET A 383 -11.34 -2.08 -9.22
CA MET A 383 -12.28 -1.78 -10.29
C MET A 383 -11.74 -0.58 -11.08
N ILE A 384 -11.51 -0.76 -12.37
CA ILE A 384 -10.94 0.27 -13.25
C ILE A 384 -12.06 0.84 -14.12
N PRO A 385 -12.28 2.18 -14.14
CA PRO A 385 -13.30 2.78 -15.01
C PRO A 385 -13.02 2.52 -16.49
N ALA A 386 -14.06 2.14 -17.23
CA ALA A 386 -14.01 2.03 -18.69
C ALA A 386 -14.06 3.42 -19.34
N SER A 387 -13.82 3.50 -20.64
CA SER A 387 -13.81 4.75 -21.39
C SER A 387 -15.14 5.54 -21.32
N ASP A 388 -16.27 4.85 -21.17
CA ASP A 388 -17.58 5.47 -20.98
C ASP A 388 -17.85 5.94 -19.54
N LYS A 389 -16.93 5.61 -18.61
CA LYS A 389 -16.94 5.98 -17.18
C LYS A 389 -18.19 5.55 -16.40
N GLY A 390 -19.11 4.86 -17.05
CA GLY A 390 -20.29 4.26 -16.44
C GLY A 390 -20.13 2.78 -16.13
N ARG A 391 -19.15 2.14 -16.74
CA ARG A 391 -18.84 0.72 -16.58
C ARG A 391 -17.42 0.57 -16.04
N PHE A 392 -17.15 -0.59 -15.44
CA PHE A 392 -15.87 -0.88 -14.82
C PHE A 392 -15.32 -2.22 -15.28
N PHE A 393 -14.00 -2.30 -15.37
CA PHE A 393 -13.28 -3.56 -15.51
C PHE A 393 -12.93 -4.08 -14.12
N ALA A 394 -13.20 -5.35 -13.87
CA ALA A 394 -12.73 -6.02 -12.65
C ALA A 394 -11.30 -6.50 -12.88
N PHE A 395 -10.33 -5.78 -12.35
CA PHE A 395 -8.91 -6.08 -12.53
C PHE A 395 -8.38 -6.92 -11.37
N GLY A 396 -7.72 -8.01 -11.69
CA GLY A 396 -7.18 -8.90 -10.68
C GLY A 396 -6.20 -9.91 -11.23
N ARG A 397 -5.91 -10.93 -10.42
CA ARG A 397 -4.99 -12.01 -10.77
C ARG A 397 -5.65 -13.37 -10.62
N VAL A 398 -5.38 -14.25 -11.56
CA VAL A 398 -5.76 -15.65 -11.51
C VAL A 398 -4.69 -16.41 -10.73
N PHE A 399 -5.04 -16.94 -9.56
CA PHE A 399 -4.12 -17.72 -8.73
C PHE A 399 -4.18 -19.23 -9.04
N ALA A 400 -5.31 -19.73 -9.47
CA ALA A 400 -5.48 -21.14 -9.85
C ALA A 400 -6.53 -21.25 -10.95
N GLY A 401 -6.42 -22.28 -11.78
CA GLY A 401 -7.35 -22.54 -12.87
C GLY A 401 -7.22 -21.58 -14.05
N LYS A 402 -8.26 -21.45 -14.83
CA LYS A 402 -8.36 -20.54 -15.98
C LYS A 402 -9.69 -19.81 -15.94
N VAL A 403 -9.68 -18.51 -16.27
CA VAL A 403 -10.90 -17.75 -16.53
C VAL A 403 -11.08 -17.63 -18.03
N THR A 404 -12.27 -17.95 -18.51
CA THR A 404 -12.63 -17.91 -19.95
C THR A 404 -13.80 -16.98 -20.18
N THR A 405 -13.92 -16.46 -21.39
CA THR A 405 -15.09 -15.70 -21.81
C THR A 405 -16.33 -16.59 -21.76
N GLY A 406 -17.39 -16.10 -21.11
CA GLY A 406 -18.63 -16.85 -20.95
C GLY A 406 -18.67 -17.81 -19.76
N LEU A 407 -17.59 -17.91 -18.98
CA LEU A 407 -17.55 -18.75 -17.79
C LEU A 407 -18.48 -18.22 -16.71
N LYS A 408 -19.31 -19.11 -16.15
CA LYS A 408 -20.09 -18.77 -14.95
C LYS A 408 -19.19 -18.84 -13.72
N VAL A 409 -19.13 -17.73 -13.00
CA VAL A 409 -18.29 -17.60 -11.81
C VAL A 409 -19.14 -17.31 -10.58
N ARG A 410 -18.67 -17.82 -9.47
CA ARG A 410 -19.20 -17.58 -8.14
C ARG A 410 -18.42 -16.41 -7.55
N ILE A 411 -19.11 -15.29 -7.27
CA ILE A 411 -18.50 -14.05 -6.79
C ILE A 411 -18.68 -13.98 -5.28
N MET A 412 -17.57 -14.08 -4.56
CA MET A 412 -17.51 -13.99 -3.10
C MET A 412 -17.02 -12.60 -2.69
N GLY A 413 -17.92 -11.76 -2.20
CA GLY A 413 -17.61 -10.40 -1.76
C GLY A 413 -16.87 -10.35 -0.41
N PRO A 414 -16.49 -9.14 0.06
CA PRO A 414 -15.72 -8.97 1.31
C PRO A 414 -16.44 -9.49 2.55
N ASN A 415 -17.77 -9.47 2.55
CA ASN A 415 -18.59 -9.88 3.68
C ASN A 415 -19.12 -11.32 3.57
N TYR A 416 -18.64 -12.06 2.57
CA TYR A 416 -19.05 -13.45 2.38
C TYR A 416 -18.46 -14.35 3.46
N VAL A 417 -19.31 -15.20 4.03
CA VAL A 417 -18.89 -16.25 4.96
C VAL A 417 -19.23 -17.60 4.33
N PRO A 418 -18.31 -18.56 4.28
CA PRO A 418 -18.59 -19.88 3.70
C PRO A 418 -19.78 -20.56 4.34
N GLY A 419 -20.67 -21.12 3.49
CA GLY A 419 -21.92 -21.74 3.92
C GLY A 419 -23.13 -20.81 4.01
N GLU A 420 -22.94 -19.50 3.87
CA GLU A 420 -24.00 -18.50 3.84
C GLU A 420 -24.20 -17.96 2.43
N LYS A 421 -25.38 -17.37 2.17
CA LYS A 421 -25.67 -16.74 0.85
C LYS A 421 -25.47 -15.22 0.84
N LYS A 422 -25.01 -14.67 1.94
CA LYS A 422 -24.77 -13.23 2.05
C LYS A 422 -23.55 -12.82 1.21
N ASP A 423 -23.67 -11.76 0.43
CA ASP A 423 -22.62 -11.21 -0.42
C ASP A 423 -22.04 -12.24 -1.41
N LEU A 424 -22.91 -13.04 -1.97
CA LEU A 424 -22.59 -14.10 -2.92
C LEU A 424 -23.44 -13.95 -4.18
N TYR A 425 -22.79 -13.96 -5.34
CA TYR A 425 -23.44 -13.86 -6.64
C TYR A 425 -22.90 -14.93 -7.58
N VAL A 426 -23.72 -15.40 -8.51
CA VAL A 426 -23.33 -16.30 -9.62
C VAL A 426 -23.66 -15.61 -10.93
N LYS A 427 -22.63 -15.20 -11.67
CA LYS A 427 -22.78 -14.45 -12.93
C LYS A 427 -21.78 -14.93 -13.95
N SER A 428 -22.05 -14.65 -15.23
CA SER A 428 -21.17 -15.00 -16.34
C SER A 428 -20.21 -13.86 -16.68
N VAL A 429 -18.95 -14.21 -16.94
CA VAL A 429 -17.94 -13.27 -17.45
C VAL A 429 -18.27 -13.00 -18.92
N GLN A 430 -18.53 -11.75 -19.28
CA GLN A 430 -18.85 -11.39 -20.67
C GLN A 430 -17.61 -11.42 -21.56
N ARG A 431 -16.48 -10.90 -21.07
CA ARG A 431 -15.25 -10.78 -21.84
C ARG A 431 -14.04 -10.75 -20.92
N THR A 432 -12.94 -11.33 -21.38
CA THR A 432 -11.63 -11.26 -20.71
C THR A 432 -10.71 -10.35 -21.52
N VAL A 433 -9.99 -9.45 -20.82
CA VAL A 433 -9.18 -8.41 -21.44
C VAL A 433 -7.81 -8.36 -20.79
N ILE A 434 -6.78 -8.07 -21.58
CA ILE A 434 -5.43 -7.75 -21.09
C ILE A 434 -5.01 -6.37 -21.57
N TRP A 435 -4.12 -5.70 -20.81
CA TRP A 435 -3.60 -4.39 -21.19
C TRP A 435 -2.23 -4.51 -21.86
N MET A 436 -2.12 -3.92 -23.05
CA MET A 436 -0.86 -3.75 -23.79
C MET A 436 -0.55 -2.26 -23.89
N GLY A 437 -0.01 -1.70 -22.81
CA GLY A 437 0.14 -0.25 -22.66
C GLY A 437 -1.20 0.43 -22.41
N LYS A 438 -1.53 1.41 -23.23
CA LYS A 438 -2.84 2.09 -23.20
C LYS A 438 -3.93 1.32 -23.95
N ARG A 439 -3.55 0.29 -24.71
CA ARG A 439 -4.48 -0.51 -25.49
C ARG A 439 -5.01 -1.68 -24.69
N GLN A 440 -6.27 -1.98 -24.88
CA GLN A 440 -6.96 -3.13 -24.31
C GLN A 440 -7.19 -4.15 -25.43
N GLU A 441 -6.77 -5.39 -25.19
CA GLU A 441 -6.93 -6.48 -26.12
C GLU A 441 -7.78 -7.59 -25.52
N THR A 442 -8.78 -8.03 -26.25
CA THR A 442 -9.62 -9.16 -25.83
C THR A 442 -8.88 -10.47 -26.06
N VAL A 443 -8.85 -11.33 -25.05
CA VAL A 443 -8.32 -12.70 -25.13
C VAL A 443 -9.42 -13.68 -24.78
N GLU A 444 -9.30 -14.90 -25.27
CA GLU A 444 -10.32 -15.92 -25.04
C GLU A 444 -10.31 -16.44 -23.60
N ASP A 445 -9.12 -16.65 -23.06
CA ASP A 445 -8.91 -17.16 -21.70
C ASP A 445 -7.62 -16.63 -21.10
N VAL A 446 -7.51 -16.67 -19.77
CA VAL A 446 -6.29 -16.32 -19.02
C VAL A 446 -6.02 -17.40 -17.99
N PRO A 447 -4.87 -18.09 -18.06
CA PRO A 447 -4.49 -19.10 -17.09
C PRO A 447 -3.94 -18.49 -15.80
N CYS A 448 -3.76 -19.34 -14.78
CA CYS A 448 -3.22 -18.92 -13.49
C CYS A 448 -1.81 -18.34 -13.59
N GLY A 449 -1.51 -17.44 -12.66
CA GLY A 449 -0.26 -16.71 -12.61
C GLY A 449 -0.25 -15.41 -13.39
N ASN A 450 -1.34 -15.04 -14.02
CA ASN A 450 -1.44 -13.85 -14.87
C ASN A 450 -2.47 -12.86 -14.34
N THR A 451 -2.31 -11.61 -14.69
CA THR A 451 -3.29 -10.55 -14.44
C THR A 451 -4.32 -10.52 -15.56
N VAL A 452 -5.53 -10.14 -15.22
CA VAL A 452 -6.66 -10.10 -16.15
C VAL A 452 -7.65 -9.01 -15.76
N ALA A 453 -8.35 -8.46 -16.73
CA ALA A 453 -9.49 -7.61 -16.51
C ALA A 453 -10.75 -8.30 -17.04
N LEU A 454 -11.82 -8.28 -16.26
CA LEU A 454 -13.07 -8.93 -16.58
C LEU A 454 -14.17 -7.90 -16.85
N VAL A 455 -14.97 -8.15 -17.86
CA VAL A 455 -16.13 -7.31 -18.24
C VAL A 455 -17.41 -8.02 -17.83
N GLY A 456 -18.38 -7.26 -17.34
CA GLY A 456 -19.73 -7.77 -17.05
C GLY A 456 -20.01 -8.11 -15.60
N LEU A 457 -19.03 -7.89 -14.71
CA LEU A 457 -19.14 -8.19 -13.27
C LEU A 457 -19.22 -6.94 -12.39
N ASP A 458 -19.16 -5.76 -12.97
CA ASP A 458 -19.04 -4.49 -12.26
C ASP A 458 -20.24 -4.16 -11.34
N GLN A 459 -21.44 -4.65 -11.66
CA GLN A 459 -22.63 -4.43 -10.83
C GLN A 459 -22.61 -5.26 -9.52
N PHE A 460 -21.84 -6.33 -9.48
CA PHE A 460 -21.82 -7.31 -8.39
C PHE A 460 -20.59 -7.19 -7.51
N ILE A 461 -19.57 -6.50 -7.96
CA ILE A 461 -18.32 -6.27 -7.22
C ILE A 461 -18.26 -4.80 -6.82
N THR A 462 -18.18 -4.54 -5.52
CA THR A 462 -18.08 -3.16 -5.01
C THR A 462 -16.67 -2.62 -5.12
N LYS A 463 -15.70 -3.30 -4.52
CA LYS A 463 -14.28 -2.92 -4.55
C LYS A 463 -13.36 -4.08 -4.85
N ASN A 464 -13.55 -5.21 -4.16
CA ASN A 464 -12.77 -6.42 -4.34
C ASN A 464 -13.67 -7.65 -4.16
N ALA A 465 -13.24 -8.77 -4.68
CA ALA A 465 -13.96 -10.03 -4.57
C ALA A 465 -13.05 -11.20 -4.93
N THR A 466 -13.45 -12.40 -4.48
CA THR A 466 -12.84 -13.66 -4.93
C THR A 466 -13.79 -14.34 -5.91
N LEU A 467 -13.28 -14.80 -7.03
CA LEU A 467 -14.06 -15.51 -8.05
C LEU A 467 -13.62 -16.97 -8.12
N THR A 468 -14.58 -17.86 -8.21
CA THR A 468 -14.35 -19.29 -8.44
C THR A 468 -15.39 -19.83 -9.41
N ASN A 469 -15.27 -21.10 -9.82
CA ASN A 469 -16.26 -21.75 -10.68
C ASN A 469 -17.61 -21.87 -9.94
N GLU A 470 -18.69 -21.82 -10.69
CA GLU A 470 -20.05 -21.91 -10.15
C GLU A 470 -20.25 -23.15 -9.27
N LYS A 471 -19.63 -24.29 -9.63
CA LYS A 471 -19.78 -25.57 -8.94
C LYS A 471 -18.97 -25.68 -7.64
N GLU A 472 -18.04 -24.78 -7.40
CA GLU A 472 -17.10 -24.82 -6.27
C GLU A 472 -17.72 -24.16 -5.03
N VAL A 473 -18.73 -24.81 -4.47
CA VAL A 473 -19.50 -24.29 -3.33
C VAL A 473 -18.75 -24.29 -1.99
N ASP A 474 -17.70 -25.13 -1.88
CA ASP A 474 -16.90 -25.26 -0.66
C ASP A 474 -15.69 -24.34 -0.63
N ALA A 475 -15.47 -23.54 -1.67
CA ALA A 475 -14.33 -22.61 -1.74
C ALA A 475 -14.45 -21.50 -0.70
N HIS A 476 -13.33 -21.21 -0.03
CA HIS A 476 -13.20 -20.06 0.85
C HIS A 476 -12.66 -18.86 0.05
N PRO A 477 -12.96 -17.63 0.46
CA PRO A 477 -12.43 -16.46 -0.24
C PRO A 477 -10.93 -16.27 0.03
N ILE A 478 -10.30 -15.51 -0.86
CA ILE A 478 -8.96 -14.97 -0.62
C ILE A 478 -9.11 -13.82 0.39
N ARG A 479 -8.18 -13.71 1.34
CA ARG A 479 -8.24 -12.72 2.41
C ARG A 479 -8.34 -11.31 1.86
N ALA A 480 -9.18 -10.49 2.49
CA ALA A 480 -9.31 -9.08 2.14
C ALA A 480 -8.00 -8.32 2.36
N MET A 481 -7.75 -7.32 1.54
CA MET A 481 -6.59 -6.45 1.68
C MET A 481 -6.72 -5.56 2.92
N LYS A 482 -5.59 -5.33 3.60
CA LYS A 482 -5.49 -4.41 4.73
C LYS A 482 -4.78 -3.15 4.27
N PHE A 483 -5.41 -2.01 4.51
CA PHE A 483 -4.83 -0.71 4.18
C PHE A 483 -4.12 -0.13 5.39
N SER A 484 -2.92 0.40 5.19
CA SER A 484 -2.13 1.06 6.24
C SER A 484 -2.66 2.45 6.61
N VAL A 485 -3.52 3.01 5.77
CA VAL A 485 -4.06 4.37 5.93
C VAL A 485 -5.56 4.29 6.18
N SER A 486 -6.04 5.09 7.14
CA SER A 486 -7.47 5.22 7.43
C SER A 486 -8.08 6.44 6.76
N PRO A 487 -9.36 6.42 6.34
CA PRO A 487 -10.04 7.60 5.82
C PRO A 487 -10.42 8.55 6.97
N VAL A 488 -9.52 9.44 7.33
CA VAL A 488 -9.66 10.34 8.50
C VAL A 488 -10.19 11.74 8.14
N VAL A 489 -10.13 12.14 6.88
CA VAL A 489 -10.61 13.45 6.41
C VAL A 489 -11.95 13.28 5.70
N ARG A 490 -12.95 14.08 6.07
CA ARG A 490 -14.32 13.98 5.57
C ARG A 490 -14.78 15.30 4.96
N VAL A 491 -15.59 15.22 3.92
CA VAL A 491 -16.22 16.36 3.24
C VAL A 491 -17.67 16.02 2.95
N ALA A 492 -18.58 16.94 3.25
CA ALA A 492 -19.98 16.84 2.81
C ALA A 492 -20.11 17.43 1.41
N VAL A 493 -20.88 16.75 0.56
CA VAL A 493 -21.13 17.20 -0.82
C VAL A 493 -22.61 17.28 -1.10
N GLN A 494 -23.00 18.26 -1.91
CA GLN A 494 -24.38 18.44 -2.39
C GLN A 494 -24.38 18.97 -3.81
N CYS A 495 -25.48 18.78 -4.51
CA CYS A 495 -25.65 19.32 -5.85
C CYS A 495 -25.92 20.82 -5.81
N LYS A 496 -25.33 21.58 -6.73
CA LYS A 496 -25.68 22.97 -6.93
C LYS A 496 -27.10 23.14 -7.45
N VAL A 497 -27.53 22.23 -8.31
CA VAL A 497 -28.89 22.16 -8.88
C VAL A 497 -29.59 20.93 -8.30
N ALA A 498 -30.74 21.10 -7.67
CA ALA A 498 -31.47 20.00 -7.03
C ALA A 498 -31.86 18.85 -7.96
N SER A 499 -32.06 19.13 -9.25
CA SER A 499 -32.38 18.10 -10.26
C SER A 499 -31.21 17.13 -10.55
N ASP A 500 -30.00 17.47 -10.13
CA ASP A 500 -28.80 16.62 -10.31
C ASP A 500 -28.57 15.60 -9.17
N LEU A 501 -29.46 15.54 -8.18
CA LEU A 501 -29.34 14.62 -7.06
C LEU A 501 -29.21 13.13 -7.48
N PRO A 502 -29.99 12.60 -8.45
CA PRO A 502 -29.78 11.25 -8.92
C PRO A 502 -28.39 11.02 -9.53
N LYS A 503 -27.83 12.03 -10.22
CA LYS A 503 -26.47 11.99 -10.74
C LYS A 503 -25.44 11.93 -9.62
N LEU A 504 -25.65 12.68 -8.53
CA LEU A 504 -24.76 12.66 -7.37
C LEU A 504 -24.77 11.29 -6.70
N VAL A 505 -25.92 10.70 -6.46
CA VAL A 505 -26.05 9.38 -5.83
C VAL A 505 -25.36 8.30 -6.66
N GLU A 506 -25.60 8.28 -7.96
CA GLU A 506 -24.98 7.32 -8.86
C GLU A 506 -23.45 7.57 -8.98
N GLY A 507 -23.05 8.83 -9.05
CA GLY A 507 -21.65 9.22 -9.09
C GLY A 507 -20.88 8.80 -7.85
N LEU A 508 -21.46 8.94 -6.68
CA LEU A 508 -20.86 8.48 -5.42
C LEU A 508 -20.66 6.97 -5.38
N LYS A 509 -21.60 6.20 -5.90
CA LYS A 509 -21.47 4.74 -6.03
C LYS A 509 -20.32 4.37 -6.95
N ARG A 510 -20.16 5.05 -8.06
CA ARG A 510 -19.05 4.84 -9.01
C ARG A 510 -17.72 5.23 -8.41
N LEU A 511 -17.66 6.35 -7.70
CA LEU A 511 -16.45 6.78 -7.01
C LEU A 511 -16.00 5.75 -5.95
N ALA A 512 -16.93 5.23 -5.17
CA ALA A 512 -16.65 4.20 -4.18
C ALA A 512 -16.09 2.91 -4.80
N LYS A 513 -16.48 2.57 -6.03
CA LYS A 513 -15.92 1.44 -6.77
C LYS A 513 -14.51 1.72 -7.29
N SER A 514 -14.28 2.92 -7.81
CA SER A 514 -13.01 3.26 -8.48
C SER A 514 -11.85 3.48 -7.52
N ASP A 515 -12.12 3.85 -6.29
CA ASP A 515 -11.09 4.15 -5.29
C ASP A 515 -11.18 3.18 -4.10
N PRO A 516 -10.12 2.42 -3.79
CA PRO A 516 -10.16 1.41 -2.73
C PRO A 516 -10.26 1.99 -1.32
N MET A 517 -9.82 3.24 -1.10
CA MET A 517 -9.80 3.86 0.23
C MET A 517 -11.00 4.77 0.51
N VAL A 518 -11.64 5.30 -0.52
CA VAL A 518 -12.77 6.23 -0.35
C VAL A 518 -13.97 5.54 0.28
N VAL A 519 -14.54 6.18 1.28
CA VAL A 519 -15.80 5.74 1.91
C VAL A 519 -16.86 6.81 1.63
N CYS A 520 -17.93 6.41 0.94
CA CYS A 520 -19.07 7.27 0.66
C CYS A 520 -20.25 6.82 1.53
N SER A 521 -20.82 7.74 2.30
CA SER A 521 -21.92 7.44 3.21
C SER A 521 -22.99 8.52 3.16
N ILE A 522 -24.17 8.19 3.66
CA ILE A 522 -25.28 9.14 3.83
C ILE A 522 -25.55 9.25 5.33
N GLU A 523 -25.45 10.46 5.87
CA GLU A 523 -25.78 10.73 7.27
C GLU A 523 -27.31 10.76 7.48
N GLU A 524 -27.74 10.64 8.73
CA GLU A 524 -29.16 10.71 9.10
C GLU A 524 -29.81 12.04 8.67
N SER A 525 -29.02 13.12 8.65
CA SER A 525 -29.45 14.44 8.13
C SER A 525 -29.68 14.48 6.62
N GLY A 526 -29.36 13.40 5.89
CA GLY A 526 -29.46 13.32 4.44
C GLY A 526 -28.24 13.86 3.69
N GLU A 527 -27.20 14.30 4.40
CA GLU A 527 -25.95 14.74 3.78
C GLU A 527 -25.15 13.57 3.23
N HIS A 528 -24.61 13.76 2.05
CA HIS A 528 -23.67 12.81 1.43
C HIS A 528 -22.25 13.14 1.87
N ILE A 529 -21.56 12.18 2.47
CA ILE A 529 -20.20 12.35 3.02
C ILE A 529 -19.21 11.52 2.22
N ILE A 530 -18.08 12.13 1.87
CA ILE A 530 -16.92 11.45 1.28
C ILE A 530 -15.78 11.51 2.30
N ALA A 531 -15.24 10.35 2.67
CA ALA A 531 -14.08 10.25 3.56
C ALA A 531 -12.88 9.70 2.78
N GLY A 532 -11.72 10.29 3.01
CA GLY A 532 -10.48 9.91 2.34
C GLY A 532 -9.25 10.03 3.23
N ALA A 533 -8.10 9.67 2.69
CA ALA A 533 -6.83 9.59 3.43
C ALA A 533 -6.22 10.97 3.76
N GLY A 534 -6.43 11.97 2.91
CA GLY A 534 -5.87 13.31 3.09
C GLY A 534 -6.48 14.33 2.15
N GLU A 535 -6.00 15.57 2.22
CA GLU A 535 -6.52 16.68 1.39
C GLU A 535 -6.37 16.42 -0.11
N LEU A 536 -5.20 15.98 -0.55
CA LEU A 536 -4.94 15.72 -1.97
C LEU A 536 -5.80 14.57 -2.49
N HIS A 537 -5.95 13.51 -1.71
CA HIS A 537 -6.80 12.39 -2.04
C HIS A 537 -8.26 12.83 -2.23
N LEU A 538 -8.80 13.62 -1.30
CA LEU A 538 -10.17 14.15 -1.43
C LEU A 538 -10.32 15.11 -2.60
N GLU A 539 -9.35 15.94 -2.88
CA GLU A 539 -9.37 16.85 -4.03
C GLU A 539 -9.49 16.07 -5.35
N ILE A 540 -8.69 15.02 -5.51
CA ILE A 540 -8.74 14.14 -6.69
C ILE A 540 -10.08 13.41 -6.76
N CYS A 541 -10.58 12.89 -5.64
CA CYS A 541 -11.88 12.21 -5.58
C CYS A 541 -13.04 13.13 -5.96
N LEU A 542 -13.04 14.36 -5.49
CA LEU A 542 -14.07 15.37 -5.82
C LEU A 542 -14.03 15.75 -7.29
N LYS A 543 -12.82 15.90 -7.86
CA LYS A 543 -12.63 16.16 -9.27
C LYS A 543 -13.16 14.99 -10.13
N ASP A 544 -12.84 13.77 -9.78
CA ASP A 544 -13.31 12.57 -10.47
C ASP A 544 -14.84 12.46 -10.38
N LEU A 545 -15.42 12.74 -9.21
CA LEU A 545 -16.86 12.72 -9.02
C LEU A 545 -17.55 13.71 -9.95
N GLN A 546 -17.10 14.96 -9.97
CA GLN A 546 -17.71 16.03 -10.77
C GLN A 546 -17.54 15.80 -12.27
N ASP A 547 -16.31 15.56 -12.72
CA ASP A 547 -15.98 15.54 -14.14
C ASP A 547 -16.31 14.19 -14.80
N ASP A 548 -16.01 13.08 -14.12
CA ASP A 548 -16.09 11.75 -14.70
C ASP A 548 -17.40 11.03 -14.38
N PHE A 549 -17.87 11.11 -13.15
CA PHE A 549 -19.01 10.29 -12.69
C PHE A 549 -20.35 11.05 -12.63
N MET A 550 -20.33 12.36 -12.65
CA MET A 550 -21.52 13.19 -12.72
C MET A 550 -21.69 13.93 -14.06
N GLY A 551 -20.81 13.65 -15.02
CA GLY A 551 -20.88 14.26 -16.36
C GLY A 551 -20.68 15.77 -16.39
N GLY A 552 -19.93 16.33 -15.44
CA GLY A 552 -19.65 17.76 -15.34
C GLY A 552 -20.66 18.56 -14.51
N ALA A 553 -21.64 17.92 -13.87
CA ALA A 553 -22.58 18.58 -12.98
C ALA A 553 -21.84 19.18 -11.77
N GLU A 554 -22.10 20.46 -11.46
CA GLU A 554 -21.41 21.14 -10.37
C GLU A 554 -21.87 20.65 -8.98
N ILE A 555 -20.90 20.51 -8.07
CA ILE A 555 -21.11 20.14 -6.68
C ILE A 555 -20.66 21.26 -5.74
N ILE A 556 -21.34 21.35 -4.59
CA ILE A 556 -20.96 22.23 -3.50
C ILE A 556 -20.37 21.36 -2.40
N LYS A 557 -19.20 21.70 -1.92
CA LYS A 557 -18.49 20.98 -0.84
C LYS A 557 -18.41 21.85 0.42
N SER A 558 -18.48 21.20 1.59
CA SER A 558 -18.15 21.82 2.86
C SER A 558 -16.62 21.86 3.06
N ASP A 559 -16.17 22.61 4.05
CA ASP A 559 -14.78 22.54 4.48
C ASP A 559 -14.45 21.14 5.01
N PRO A 560 -13.21 20.66 4.84
CA PRO A 560 -12.81 19.37 5.36
C PRO A 560 -12.97 19.27 6.87
N VAL A 561 -13.45 18.15 7.35
CA VAL A 561 -13.62 17.86 8.77
C VAL A 561 -12.92 16.54 9.10
N VAL A 562 -12.53 16.39 10.36
CA VAL A 562 -11.77 15.24 10.83
C VAL A 562 -12.70 14.30 11.61
N SER A 563 -12.55 12.99 11.37
CA SER A 563 -13.20 11.96 12.18
C SER A 563 -12.41 11.72 13.45
N PHE A 564 -13.13 11.71 14.57
CA PHE A 564 -12.58 11.34 15.87
C PHE A 564 -12.98 9.91 16.23
N ARG A 565 -12.43 9.40 17.33
CA ARG A 565 -12.85 8.15 17.96
C ARG A 565 -13.19 8.40 19.41
N GLU A 566 -14.10 7.60 19.94
CA GLU A 566 -14.49 7.66 21.34
C GLU A 566 -13.88 6.49 22.10
N THR A 567 -13.32 6.75 23.27
CA THR A 567 -12.72 5.74 24.12
C THR A 567 -13.02 6.01 25.58
N VAL A 568 -12.52 5.15 26.46
CA VAL A 568 -12.61 5.29 27.91
C VAL A 568 -11.23 5.30 28.54
N LEU A 569 -11.07 6.05 29.62
CA LEU A 569 -9.79 6.17 30.30
C LEU A 569 -9.61 5.08 31.37
N GLU A 570 -10.66 4.75 32.08
CA GLU A 570 -10.63 3.82 33.20
C GLU A 570 -11.81 2.83 33.13
N LYS A 571 -11.76 1.81 33.96
CA LYS A 571 -12.89 0.89 34.15
C LYS A 571 -14.10 1.67 34.71
N SER A 572 -15.32 1.29 34.30
CA SER A 572 -16.56 1.87 34.84
C SER A 572 -16.54 1.89 36.38
N CYS A 573 -16.93 3.01 36.97
CA CYS A 573 -16.92 3.18 38.41
C CYS A 573 -17.89 2.22 39.14
N ARG A 574 -18.89 1.71 38.43
CA ARG A 574 -19.87 0.71 38.91
C ARG A 574 -20.39 -0.10 37.73
N VAL A 575 -20.98 -1.24 38.02
CA VAL A 575 -21.76 -1.99 37.03
C VAL A 575 -23.07 -1.24 36.79
N VAL A 576 -23.35 -0.90 35.55
CA VAL A 576 -24.55 -0.17 35.14
C VAL A 576 -25.63 -1.13 34.66
N MET A 577 -26.89 -0.74 34.79
CA MET A 577 -28.01 -1.56 34.42
C MET A 577 -28.96 -0.78 33.53
N SER A 578 -29.54 -1.42 32.51
CA SER A 578 -30.64 -0.90 31.72
C SER A 578 -31.74 -1.93 31.61
N LYS A 579 -32.97 -1.46 31.66
CA LYS A 579 -34.19 -2.28 31.53
C LYS A 579 -34.71 -2.23 30.09
N SER A 580 -35.27 -3.34 29.61
CA SER A 580 -35.96 -3.36 28.33
C SER A 580 -37.19 -2.44 28.34
N PRO A 581 -37.69 -1.99 27.19
CA PRO A 581 -38.89 -1.13 27.14
C PRO A 581 -40.11 -1.73 27.84
N ASN A 582 -40.26 -3.05 27.83
CA ASN A 582 -41.32 -3.76 28.56
C ASN A 582 -41.00 -3.98 30.05
N LYS A 583 -39.80 -3.57 30.52
CA LYS A 583 -39.32 -3.68 31.89
C LYS A 583 -39.17 -5.11 32.44
N HIS A 584 -39.25 -6.13 31.59
CA HIS A 584 -39.08 -7.53 31.98
C HIS A 584 -37.66 -8.04 31.96
N ASN A 585 -36.78 -7.36 31.20
CA ASN A 585 -35.40 -7.77 31.04
C ASN A 585 -34.46 -6.70 31.57
N ARG A 586 -33.31 -7.15 32.14
CA ARG A 586 -32.29 -6.25 32.67
C ARG A 586 -30.92 -6.71 32.16
N LEU A 587 -30.12 -5.78 31.65
CA LEU A 587 -28.75 -6.03 31.27
C LEU A 587 -27.82 -5.23 32.19
N TYR A 588 -26.81 -5.93 32.74
CA TYR A 588 -25.79 -5.35 33.62
C TYR A 588 -24.44 -5.42 32.88
N MET A 589 -23.83 -4.29 32.65
CA MET A 589 -22.55 -4.20 31.93
C MET A 589 -21.60 -3.21 32.59
N GLU A 590 -20.32 -3.36 32.28
CA GLU A 590 -19.30 -2.37 32.58
C GLU A 590 -18.31 -2.29 31.41
N ALA A 591 -17.64 -1.16 31.27
CA ALA A 591 -16.65 -0.91 30.23
C ALA A 591 -15.27 -0.75 30.88
N ARG A 592 -14.25 -1.18 30.16
CA ARG A 592 -12.86 -0.95 30.53
C ARG A 592 -12.02 -0.65 29.29
N PRO A 593 -10.90 0.10 29.43
CA PRO A 593 -9.99 0.25 28.34
C PRO A 593 -9.30 -1.09 28.02
N MET A 594 -9.00 -1.32 26.75
CA MET A 594 -8.19 -2.44 26.33
C MET A 594 -6.75 -2.28 26.80
N GLU A 595 -6.06 -3.38 26.96
CA GLU A 595 -4.63 -3.42 27.23
C GLU A 595 -3.86 -2.68 26.12
N GLU A 596 -2.73 -2.10 26.48
CA GLU A 596 -1.88 -1.36 25.55
C GLU A 596 -1.44 -2.25 24.38
N GLY A 597 -1.64 -1.77 23.16
CA GLY A 597 -1.29 -2.49 21.94
C GLY A 597 -2.36 -3.49 21.43
N LEU A 598 -3.40 -3.77 22.22
CA LEU A 598 -4.45 -4.72 21.82
C LEU A 598 -5.33 -4.18 20.68
N ALA A 599 -5.69 -2.90 20.72
CA ALA A 599 -6.47 -2.27 19.66
C ALA A 599 -5.71 -2.28 18.34
N GLU A 600 -4.41 -2.00 18.37
CA GLU A 600 -3.52 -2.05 17.21
C GLU A 600 -3.39 -3.48 16.66
N ALA A 601 -3.29 -4.48 17.53
CA ALA A 601 -3.24 -5.89 17.14
C ALA A 601 -4.53 -6.33 16.44
N ILE A 602 -5.68 -5.83 16.85
CA ILE A 602 -6.97 -6.10 16.21
C ILE A 602 -7.03 -5.42 14.83
N ASP A 603 -6.58 -4.17 14.73
CA ASP A 603 -6.51 -3.44 13.45
C ASP A 603 -5.58 -4.14 12.46
N ASP A 604 -4.45 -4.65 12.92
CA ASP A 604 -3.49 -5.39 12.09
C ASP A 604 -3.98 -6.80 11.71
N GLY A 605 -5.08 -7.25 12.34
CA GLY A 605 -5.69 -8.55 12.10
C GLY A 605 -4.94 -9.73 12.71
N ARG A 606 -4.04 -9.49 13.64
CA ARG A 606 -3.42 -10.54 14.45
C ARG A 606 -4.47 -11.25 15.31
N ILE A 607 -5.50 -10.53 15.70
CA ILE A 607 -6.64 -11.00 16.47
C ILE A 607 -7.92 -10.59 15.73
N GLY A 608 -8.79 -11.53 15.43
CA GLY A 608 -10.03 -11.26 14.72
C GLY A 608 -11.14 -12.25 15.03
N PRO A 609 -12.38 -11.97 14.60
CA PRO A 609 -13.53 -12.80 14.90
C PRO A 609 -13.50 -14.17 14.21
N ARG A 610 -12.75 -14.31 13.11
CA ARG A 610 -12.64 -15.53 12.33
C ARG A 610 -11.46 -16.41 12.74
N ASP A 611 -10.63 -15.97 13.66
CA ASP A 611 -9.49 -16.73 14.13
C ASP A 611 -9.92 -17.95 14.96
N ASP A 612 -9.10 -19.02 14.95
CA ASP A 612 -9.30 -20.13 15.84
C ASP A 612 -9.26 -19.64 17.29
N PRO A 613 -10.30 -19.90 18.10
CA PRO A 613 -10.34 -19.47 19.50
C PRO A 613 -9.13 -19.90 20.33
N LYS A 614 -8.51 -21.04 20.01
CA LYS A 614 -7.29 -21.50 20.70
C LYS A 614 -6.08 -20.61 20.40
N ILE A 615 -5.86 -20.26 19.13
CA ILE A 615 -4.75 -19.42 18.67
C ILE A 615 -4.94 -18.00 19.22
N ARG A 616 -6.16 -17.47 19.10
CA ARG A 616 -6.52 -16.17 19.62
C ARG A 616 -6.34 -16.09 21.14
N GLY A 617 -6.80 -17.11 21.87
CA GLY A 617 -6.63 -17.21 23.30
C GLY A 617 -5.18 -17.28 23.74
N LYS A 618 -4.33 -17.94 22.97
CA LYS A 618 -2.89 -18.02 23.22
C LYS A 618 -2.22 -16.64 23.09
N ILE A 619 -2.54 -15.90 22.03
CA ILE A 619 -2.01 -14.55 21.79
C ILE A 619 -2.45 -13.60 22.92
N LEU A 620 -3.73 -13.61 23.28
CA LEU A 620 -4.28 -12.77 24.35
C LEU A 620 -3.65 -13.08 25.71
N SER A 621 -3.43 -14.37 26.00
CA SER A 621 -2.84 -14.79 27.27
C SER A 621 -1.36 -14.45 27.37
N GLU A 622 -0.57 -14.70 26.33
CA GLU A 622 0.88 -14.52 26.33
C GLU A 622 1.31 -13.06 26.17
N GLU A 623 0.67 -12.31 25.26
CA GLU A 623 1.06 -10.94 24.93
C GLU A 623 0.32 -9.87 25.76
N PHE A 624 -0.94 -10.13 26.14
CA PHE A 624 -1.80 -9.14 26.79
C PHE A 624 -2.23 -9.52 28.21
N GLY A 625 -1.78 -10.65 28.72
CA GLY A 625 -2.02 -11.06 30.09
C GLY A 625 -3.44 -11.52 30.41
N TRP A 626 -4.23 -11.90 29.40
CA TRP A 626 -5.58 -12.40 29.60
C TRP A 626 -5.59 -13.79 30.19
N ASP A 627 -6.61 -14.09 31.02
CA ASP A 627 -6.92 -15.46 31.42
C ASP A 627 -7.39 -16.25 30.20
N LYS A 628 -6.91 -17.47 29.99
CA LYS A 628 -7.30 -18.33 28.87
C LYS A 628 -8.80 -18.61 28.85
N ASP A 629 -9.44 -18.73 29.99
CA ASP A 629 -10.89 -18.93 30.06
C ASP A 629 -11.67 -17.69 29.64
N LEU A 630 -11.19 -16.51 29.99
CA LEU A 630 -11.78 -15.24 29.58
C LEU A 630 -11.66 -15.01 28.07
N ALA A 631 -10.52 -15.40 27.48
CA ALA A 631 -10.29 -15.27 26.04
C ALA A 631 -11.25 -16.12 25.21
N LYS A 632 -11.80 -17.19 25.75
CA LYS A 632 -12.83 -18.02 25.10
C LYS A 632 -14.24 -17.43 25.15
N LYS A 633 -14.46 -16.42 26.00
CA LYS A 633 -15.77 -15.81 26.25
C LYS A 633 -16.01 -14.54 25.47
N ILE A 634 -15.19 -14.23 24.47
CA ILE A 634 -15.40 -13.07 23.60
C ILE A 634 -16.56 -13.37 22.65
N TRP A 635 -17.60 -12.52 22.70
CA TRP A 635 -18.76 -12.69 21.84
C TRP A 635 -18.53 -12.11 20.44
N CYS A 636 -17.94 -10.92 20.38
CA CYS A 636 -17.76 -10.24 19.10
C CYS A 636 -16.77 -9.08 19.20
N PHE A 637 -16.35 -8.62 18.04
CA PHE A 637 -15.60 -7.38 17.84
C PHE A 637 -16.50 -6.37 17.12
N GLY A 638 -16.22 -5.11 17.26
CA GLY A 638 -16.98 -4.06 16.59
C GLY A 638 -16.25 -2.73 16.57
N PRO A 639 -16.69 -1.75 15.76
CA PRO A 639 -17.83 -1.79 14.84
C PRO A 639 -17.59 -2.67 13.61
N GLU A 640 -18.64 -2.98 12.87
CA GLU A 640 -18.58 -3.73 11.60
C GLU A 640 -17.92 -5.13 11.71
N THR A 641 -18.07 -5.78 12.85
CA THR A 641 -17.57 -7.12 13.19
C THR A 641 -16.05 -7.28 13.29
N THR A 642 -15.27 -6.34 12.80
CA THR A 642 -13.79 -6.40 12.79
C THR A 642 -13.11 -5.24 13.53
N GLY A 643 -13.86 -4.29 14.06
CA GLY A 643 -13.32 -3.11 14.71
C GLY A 643 -12.64 -3.39 16.06
N PRO A 644 -11.93 -2.40 16.60
CA PRO A 644 -11.05 -2.56 17.76
C PRO A 644 -11.77 -2.44 19.12
N ASN A 645 -13.00 -2.89 19.20
CA ASN A 645 -13.75 -3.00 20.46
C ASN A 645 -14.29 -4.42 20.59
N MET A 646 -14.60 -4.84 21.79
CA MET A 646 -15.13 -6.18 22.00
C MET A 646 -16.16 -6.24 23.12
N VAL A 647 -16.98 -7.30 23.07
CA VAL A 647 -17.90 -7.68 24.16
C VAL A 647 -17.46 -9.04 24.68
N VAL A 648 -17.32 -9.12 25.98
CA VAL A 648 -16.91 -10.33 26.70
C VAL A 648 -18.02 -10.76 27.65
N ASP A 649 -18.32 -12.06 27.68
CA ASP A 649 -19.29 -12.63 28.58
C ASP A 649 -18.63 -12.94 29.94
N MET A 650 -19.08 -12.24 30.97
CA MET A 650 -18.70 -12.44 32.37
C MET A 650 -19.84 -13.05 33.21
N CYS A 651 -20.94 -13.42 32.56
CA CYS A 651 -22.11 -13.98 33.25
C CYS A 651 -21.82 -15.37 33.79
N LYS A 652 -22.46 -15.67 34.91
CA LYS A 652 -22.44 -17.00 35.54
C LYS A 652 -23.86 -17.48 35.80
N GLY A 653 -24.19 -18.65 35.28
CA GLY A 653 -25.45 -19.32 35.55
C GLY A 653 -26.73 -18.63 35.06
N VAL A 654 -26.64 -17.85 33.98
CA VAL A 654 -27.78 -17.16 33.39
C VAL A 654 -28.53 -18.09 32.43
N GLN A 655 -29.85 -18.23 32.64
CA GLN A 655 -30.71 -18.96 31.70
C GLN A 655 -31.04 -18.10 30.48
N TYR A 656 -31.18 -18.73 29.32
CA TYR A 656 -31.55 -18.10 28.03
C TYR A 656 -30.51 -17.12 27.45
N LEU A 657 -29.31 -17.08 28.01
CA LEU A 657 -28.26 -16.13 27.56
C LEU A 657 -27.94 -16.30 26.09
N ASN A 658 -27.86 -17.55 25.61
CA ASN A 658 -27.56 -17.82 24.20
C ASN A 658 -28.66 -17.33 23.24
N GLU A 659 -29.89 -17.23 23.68
CA GLU A 659 -31.00 -16.74 22.86
C GLU A 659 -30.94 -15.26 22.61
N ILE A 660 -30.38 -14.48 23.55
CA ILE A 660 -30.24 -13.03 23.41
C ILE A 660 -28.88 -12.58 22.92
N LYS A 661 -27.92 -13.49 22.80
CA LYS A 661 -26.55 -13.15 22.37
C LYS A 661 -26.50 -12.37 21.07
N ASP A 662 -27.25 -12.82 20.07
CA ASP A 662 -27.25 -12.14 18.75
C ASP A 662 -27.87 -10.75 18.84
N SER A 663 -28.88 -10.56 19.67
CA SER A 663 -29.51 -9.26 19.91
C SER A 663 -28.55 -8.29 20.63
N VAL A 664 -27.80 -8.78 21.61
CA VAL A 664 -26.77 -7.99 22.30
C VAL A 664 -25.65 -7.61 21.34
N VAL A 665 -25.22 -8.55 20.49
CA VAL A 665 -24.23 -8.29 19.45
C VAL A 665 -24.72 -7.22 18.47
N ALA A 666 -25.95 -7.27 18.01
CA ALA A 666 -26.54 -6.26 17.14
C ALA A 666 -26.58 -4.87 17.80
N GLY A 667 -27.00 -4.81 19.07
CA GLY A 667 -26.95 -3.58 19.85
C GLY A 667 -25.53 -3.02 20.01
N PHE A 668 -24.57 -3.89 20.23
CA PHE A 668 -23.15 -3.52 20.32
C PHE A 668 -22.60 -3.00 18.99
N GLN A 669 -22.90 -3.64 17.88
CA GLN A 669 -22.45 -3.15 16.57
C GLN A 669 -22.97 -1.74 16.30
N TRP A 670 -24.22 -1.48 16.62
CA TRP A 670 -24.80 -0.14 16.50
C TRP A 670 -24.14 0.86 17.45
N ALA A 671 -24.01 0.53 18.72
CA ALA A 671 -23.44 1.41 19.74
C ALA A 671 -21.96 1.73 19.49
N SER A 672 -21.16 0.76 19.04
CA SER A 672 -19.75 0.96 18.74
C SER A 672 -19.50 1.80 17.50
N LYS A 673 -20.42 1.78 16.55
CA LYS A 673 -20.35 2.63 15.36
C LYS A 673 -20.75 4.08 15.68
N GLU A 674 -21.73 4.27 16.56
CA GLU A 674 -22.24 5.57 16.98
C GLU A 674 -22.12 5.72 18.49
N GLY A 675 -20.98 6.26 18.95
CA GLY A 675 -20.70 6.40 20.38
C GLY A 675 -21.59 7.41 21.12
N ALA A 676 -21.57 7.35 22.43
CA ALA A 676 -22.44 8.17 23.31
C ALA A 676 -22.10 9.66 23.33
N LEU A 677 -20.85 10.04 23.04
CA LEU A 677 -20.39 11.43 23.09
C LEU A 677 -20.87 12.25 21.89
N ALA A 678 -20.46 11.86 20.70
CA ALA A 678 -20.69 12.62 19.47
C ALA A 678 -21.03 11.72 18.27
N GLU A 679 -21.51 10.52 18.51
CA GLU A 679 -21.79 9.51 17.48
C GLU A 679 -20.61 9.21 16.57
N GLU A 680 -19.39 9.28 17.14
CA GLU A 680 -18.18 8.82 16.47
C GLU A 680 -17.91 7.36 16.81
N ASN A 681 -17.17 6.65 15.95
CA ASN A 681 -16.82 5.26 16.21
C ASN A 681 -16.04 5.12 17.52
N MET A 682 -16.31 4.06 18.27
CA MET A 682 -15.53 3.70 19.45
C MET A 682 -14.23 3.01 19.07
N ARG A 683 -13.20 3.14 19.92
CA ARG A 683 -11.93 2.47 19.77
C ARG A 683 -11.32 2.12 21.11
N GLY A 684 -10.84 0.89 21.25
CA GLY A 684 -10.06 0.45 22.39
C GLY A 684 -10.89 0.23 23.65
N ILE A 685 -12.16 -0.13 23.54
CA ILE A 685 -13.06 -0.39 24.67
C ILE A 685 -13.42 -1.88 24.72
N CYS A 686 -13.31 -2.47 25.91
CA CYS A 686 -13.80 -3.81 26.19
C CYS A 686 -15.05 -3.70 27.08
N PHE A 687 -16.20 -4.17 26.56
CA PHE A 687 -17.45 -4.21 27.33
C PHE A 687 -17.63 -5.59 27.93
N GLU A 688 -17.87 -5.64 29.22
CA GLU A 688 -18.10 -6.88 29.96
C GLU A 688 -19.59 -7.00 30.31
N VAL A 689 -20.24 -8.07 29.85
CA VAL A 689 -21.61 -8.40 30.26
C VAL A 689 -21.52 -9.10 31.61
N CYS A 690 -21.85 -8.39 32.67
CA CYS A 690 -21.66 -8.87 34.05
C CYS A 690 -22.78 -9.78 34.51
N ASP A 691 -24.04 -9.42 34.20
CA ASP A 691 -25.21 -10.20 34.58
C ASP A 691 -26.38 -9.88 33.65
N VAL A 692 -27.34 -10.77 33.54
CA VAL A 692 -28.51 -10.58 32.72
C VAL A 692 -29.69 -11.22 33.45
N VAL A 693 -30.80 -10.48 33.55
CA VAL A 693 -32.09 -11.01 34.08
C VAL A 693 -33.07 -11.00 32.92
N LEU A 694 -33.62 -12.17 32.58
CA LEU A 694 -34.50 -12.34 31.45
C LEU A 694 -35.87 -12.89 31.87
N HIS A 695 -36.91 -12.48 31.17
CA HIS A 695 -38.23 -13.06 31.36
C HIS A 695 -38.25 -14.52 30.86
N SER A 696 -38.96 -15.38 31.54
CA SER A 696 -39.05 -16.82 31.19
C SER A 696 -39.79 -17.06 29.87
N ASP A 697 -40.65 -16.17 29.44
CA ASP A 697 -41.38 -16.28 28.18
C ASP A 697 -40.62 -15.60 27.03
N ALA A 698 -40.40 -16.33 25.95
CA ALA A 698 -39.67 -15.88 24.78
C ALA A 698 -40.26 -14.62 24.09
N ILE A 699 -41.57 -14.42 24.22
CA ILE A 699 -42.23 -13.26 23.64
C ILE A 699 -41.72 -11.96 24.25
N HIS A 700 -41.38 -11.96 25.54
CA HIS A 700 -40.93 -10.78 26.28
C HIS A 700 -39.43 -10.49 26.17
N ARG A 701 -38.66 -11.37 25.57
CA ARG A 701 -37.19 -11.23 25.36
C ARG A 701 -36.78 -11.22 23.90
N GLY A 702 -37.65 -10.78 23.03
CA GLY A 702 -37.35 -10.66 21.59
C GLY A 702 -36.37 -9.57 21.28
N GLY A 703 -35.84 -9.58 20.05
CA GLY A 703 -34.87 -8.61 19.57
C GLY A 703 -35.31 -7.14 19.73
N GLY A 704 -36.59 -6.85 19.50
CA GLY A 704 -37.16 -5.51 19.70
C GLY A 704 -37.07 -4.98 21.12
N GLN A 705 -36.91 -5.86 22.10
CA GLN A 705 -36.71 -5.51 23.49
C GLN A 705 -35.26 -5.46 23.92
N VAL A 706 -34.46 -6.39 23.42
CA VAL A 706 -33.07 -6.55 23.85
C VAL A 706 -32.09 -5.61 23.12
N ILE A 707 -32.23 -5.38 21.83
CA ILE A 707 -31.35 -4.53 21.05
C ILE A 707 -31.29 -3.09 21.58
N PRO A 708 -32.42 -2.37 21.81
CA PRO A 708 -32.35 -1.04 22.38
C PRO A 708 -31.77 -1.01 23.79
N THR A 709 -32.02 -2.04 24.57
CA THR A 709 -31.54 -2.16 25.95
C THR A 709 -30.04 -2.36 25.96
N ALA A 710 -29.48 -3.20 25.05
CA ALA A 710 -28.08 -3.40 24.92
C ALA A 710 -27.35 -2.11 24.51
N ARG A 711 -27.91 -1.37 23.58
CA ARG A 711 -27.38 -0.05 23.18
C ARG A 711 -27.31 0.92 24.34
N ARG A 712 -28.41 1.03 25.08
CA ARG A 712 -28.51 1.93 26.26
C ARG A 712 -27.49 1.58 27.33
N VAL A 713 -27.36 0.31 27.67
CA VAL A 713 -26.42 -0.14 28.73
C VAL A 713 -24.96 0.04 28.29
N ILE A 714 -24.66 -0.11 27.02
CA ILE A 714 -23.32 0.14 26.49
C ILE A 714 -22.98 1.63 26.62
N TYR A 715 -23.90 2.52 26.30
CA TYR A 715 -23.70 3.96 26.48
C TYR A 715 -23.52 4.34 27.92
N ALA A 716 -24.30 3.77 28.82
CA ALA A 716 -24.16 3.97 30.25
C ALA A 716 -22.80 3.49 30.78
N SER A 717 -22.34 2.35 30.29
CA SER A 717 -21.02 1.80 30.61
C SER A 717 -19.90 2.74 30.17
N GLN A 718 -19.99 3.27 28.95
CA GLN A 718 -19.02 4.21 28.41
C GLN A 718 -18.98 5.50 29.23
N LEU A 719 -20.12 6.07 29.56
CA LEU A 719 -20.20 7.34 30.29
C LEU A 719 -19.69 7.23 31.73
N THR A 720 -19.78 6.05 32.34
CA THR A 720 -19.25 5.83 33.71
C THR A 720 -17.77 5.49 33.75
N ALA A 721 -17.13 5.27 32.63
CA ALA A 721 -15.72 4.84 32.50
C ALA A 721 -14.76 6.00 32.17
N LYS A 722 -15.11 7.23 32.46
CA LYS A 722 -14.36 8.44 32.10
C LYS A 722 -14.11 8.49 30.59
N PRO A 723 -15.13 8.79 29.79
CA PRO A 723 -14.99 8.81 28.33
C PRO A 723 -14.02 9.89 27.86
N ARG A 724 -13.30 9.60 26.77
CA ARG A 724 -12.32 10.50 26.15
C ARG A 724 -12.47 10.44 24.64
N LEU A 725 -11.98 11.46 23.96
CA LEU A 725 -11.85 11.49 22.51
C LEU A 725 -10.42 11.09 22.11
N LEU A 726 -10.34 10.34 21.01
CA LEU A 726 -9.09 10.06 20.31
C LEU A 726 -9.06 10.90 19.03
N GLU A 727 -7.97 11.65 18.84
CA GLU A 727 -7.75 12.39 17.61
C GLU A 727 -6.75 11.65 16.72
N PRO A 728 -6.94 11.68 15.38
CA PRO A 728 -5.95 11.10 14.48
C PRO A 728 -4.70 11.98 14.42
N VAL A 729 -3.55 11.33 14.29
CA VAL A 729 -2.25 12.00 14.24
C VAL A 729 -1.48 11.52 13.02
N TYR A 730 -0.97 12.48 12.21
CA TYR A 730 -0.06 12.21 11.11
C TYR A 730 1.39 12.16 11.60
N MET A 731 2.16 11.25 11.00
CA MET A 731 3.60 11.37 10.98
C MET A 731 3.99 12.21 9.77
N VAL A 732 4.69 13.30 10.01
CA VAL A 732 5.13 14.23 8.98
C VAL A 732 6.62 14.07 8.76
N GLU A 733 7.04 13.84 7.53
CA GLU A 733 8.45 13.87 7.14
C GLU A 733 8.72 15.12 6.32
N ILE A 734 9.71 15.90 6.73
CA ILE A 734 10.09 17.15 6.08
C ILE A 734 11.56 17.08 5.73
N GLN A 735 11.89 17.37 4.48
CA GLN A 735 13.27 17.51 4.02
C GLN A 735 13.53 18.97 3.71
N ALA A 736 14.57 19.54 4.28
CA ALA A 736 14.89 20.93 4.10
C ALA A 736 16.37 21.23 4.41
N PRO A 737 16.93 22.32 3.83
CA PRO A 737 18.25 22.81 4.22
C PRO A 737 18.23 23.42 5.63
N GLU A 738 19.40 23.55 6.23
CA GLU A 738 19.57 24.13 7.58
C GLU A 738 18.89 25.48 7.76
N GLN A 739 18.90 26.31 6.75
CA GLN A 739 18.31 27.67 6.76
C GLN A 739 16.79 27.65 7.00
N ALA A 740 16.12 26.57 6.61
CA ALA A 740 14.67 26.42 6.74
C ALA A 740 14.24 25.81 8.10
N LEU A 741 15.16 25.32 8.91
CA LEU A 741 14.83 24.63 10.17
C LEU A 741 14.05 25.50 11.15
N GLY A 742 14.45 26.79 11.31
CA GLY A 742 13.73 27.72 12.18
C GLY A 742 12.28 27.93 11.79
N GLY A 743 12.01 28.07 10.51
CA GLY A 743 10.65 28.16 9.96
C GLY A 743 9.84 26.91 10.18
N ILE A 744 10.45 25.73 9.99
CA ILE A 744 9.80 24.43 10.21
C ILE A 744 9.39 24.26 11.67
N TYR A 745 10.29 24.48 12.61
CA TYR A 745 9.99 24.39 14.05
C TYR A 745 8.91 25.37 14.48
N SER A 746 8.95 26.60 13.97
CA SER A 746 7.95 27.62 14.26
C SER A 746 6.55 27.19 13.81
N VAL A 747 6.42 26.70 12.58
CA VAL A 747 5.13 26.25 12.03
C VAL A 747 4.61 25.02 12.77
N LEU A 748 5.46 24.04 13.07
CA LEU A 748 5.07 22.85 13.83
C LEU A 748 4.58 23.21 15.22
N ASN A 749 5.25 24.12 15.91
CA ASN A 749 4.82 24.57 17.25
C ASN A 749 3.47 25.28 17.21
N GLN A 750 3.22 26.12 16.21
CA GLN A 750 1.92 26.79 16.01
C GLN A 750 0.79 25.79 15.74
N LYS A 751 1.10 24.65 15.11
CA LYS A 751 0.14 23.61 14.73
C LYS A 751 0.08 22.42 15.72
N ARG A 752 0.55 22.59 16.94
CA ARG A 752 0.63 21.54 17.96
C ARG A 752 1.45 20.32 17.53
N GLY A 753 2.37 20.50 16.59
CA GLY A 753 3.27 19.43 16.13
C GLY A 753 4.38 19.14 17.14
N HIS A 754 4.86 17.91 17.14
CA HIS A 754 5.94 17.47 18.02
C HIS A 754 7.02 16.77 17.18
N VAL A 755 8.23 17.35 17.13
CA VAL A 755 9.39 16.75 16.46
C VAL A 755 9.98 15.66 17.33
N PHE A 756 10.08 14.45 16.81
CA PHE A 756 10.69 13.33 17.53
C PHE A 756 12.01 12.85 16.92
N GLU A 757 12.34 13.25 15.70
CA GLU A 757 13.59 12.89 15.04
C GLU A 757 14.06 14.02 14.13
N GLU A 758 15.35 14.34 14.23
CA GLU A 758 16.04 15.28 13.35
C GLU A 758 17.39 14.67 12.98
N LEU A 759 17.60 14.38 11.70
CA LEU A 759 18.84 13.80 11.20
C LEU A 759 19.39 14.63 10.06
N GLN A 760 20.67 14.98 10.12
CA GLN A 760 21.38 15.51 8.98
C GLN A 760 21.77 14.35 8.05
N ARG A 761 21.50 14.48 6.76
CA ARG A 761 21.94 13.49 5.78
C ARG A 761 23.43 13.67 5.52
N PRO A 762 24.26 12.67 5.82
CA PRO A 762 25.71 12.79 5.58
C PRO A 762 26.04 13.01 4.10
N GLY A 763 26.96 13.92 3.82
CA GLY A 763 27.36 14.30 2.47
C GLY A 763 26.40 15.25 1.75
N THR A 764 25.31 15.71 2.41
CA THR A 764 24.36 16.67 1.85
C THR A 764 24.07 17.77 2.86
N PRO A 765 23.70 18.99 2.41
CA PRO A 765 23.27 20.07 3.31
C PRO A 765 21.81 19.92 3.80
N LEU A 766 21.18 18.76 3.58
CA LEU A 766 19.79 18.51 3.90
C LEU A 766 19.60 17.85 5.25
N TYR A 767 18.56 18.28 5.95
CA TYR A 767 18.06 17.68 7.19
C TYR A 767 16.75 16.94 6.91
N ASN A 768 16.56 15.82 7.58
CA ASN A 768 15.33 15.07 7.58
C ASN A 768 14.68 15.20 8.95
N ILE A 769 13.46 15.75 8.99
CA ILE A 769 12.71 15.97 10.23
C ILE A 769 11.49 15.09 10.21
N LYS A 770 11.28 14.31 11.28
CA LYS A 770 10.07 13.54 11.51
C LYS A 770 9.33 14.11 12.71
N ALA A 771 8.05 14.38 12.53
CA ALA A 771 7.21 14.99 13.55
C ALA A 771 5.83 14.35 13.59
N TYR A 772 5.15 14.45 14.72
CA TYR A 772 3.73 14.13 14.83
C TYR A 772 2.91 15.41 14.70
N LEU A 773 1.86 15.38 13.88
CA LEU A 773 0.97 16.50 13.67
C LEU A 773 -0.48 16.04 13.76
N PRO A 774 -1.32 16.65 14.62
CA PRO A 774 -2.76 16.34 14.63
C PRO A 774 -3.39 16.62 13.27
N VAL A 775 -4.22 15.72 12.79
CA VAL A 775 -4.87 15.85 11.47
C VAL A 775 -5.72 17.12 11.39
N VAL A 776 -6.37 17.51 12.48
CA VAL A 776 -7.14 18.76 12.58
C VAL A 776 -6.30 19.98 12.20
N GLU A 777 -5.04 20.00 12.57
CA GLU A 777 -4.10 21.08 12.30
C GLU A 777 -3.36 20.94 10.97
N SER A 778 -3.61 19.87 10.23
CA SER A 778 -2.89 19.58 8.98
C SER A 778 -3.44 20.36 7.78
N PHE A 779 -4.63 20.90 7.87
CA PHE A 779 -5.25 21.66 6.77
C PHE A 779 -4.49 22.94 6.50
N GLY A 780 -4.03 23.12 5.27
CA GLY A 780 -3.21 24.26 4.89
C GLY A 780 -1.78 24.24 5.43
N PHE A 781 -1.36 23.17 6.13
CA PHE A 781 -0.02 23.04 6.70
C PHE A 781 1.07 23.16 5.63
N SER A 782 0.90 22.50 4.49
CA SER A 782 1.86 22.56 3.38
C SER A 782 2.09 23.99 2.89
N GLY A 783 1.02 24.74 2.70
CA GLY A 783 1.09 26.14 2.28
C GLY A 783 1.78 27.04 3.31
N THR A 784 1.42 26.88 4.58
CA THR A 784 2.03 27.62 5.70
C THR A 784 3.51 27.29 5.82
N LEU A 785 3.88 26.03 5.68
CA LEU A 785 5.27 25.58 5.75
C LEU A 785 6.10 26.17 4.60
N ARG A 786 5.59 26.16 3.38
CA ARG A 786 6.25 26.77 2.22
C ARG A 786 6.45 28.25 2.40
N ALA A 787 5.45 28.97 2.89
CA ALA A 787 5.55 30.40 3.16
C ALA A 787 6.62 30.73 4.20
N ALA A 788 6.72 29.93 5.28
CA ALA A 788 7.72 30.12 6.33
C ALA A 788 9.15 29.73 5.92
N THR A 789 9.31 28.89 4.89
CA THR A 789 10.60 28.36 4.46
C THR A 789 11.01 28.83 3.05
N SER A 790 10.33 29.80 2.48
CA SER A 790 10.58 30.31 1.12
C SER A 790 10.54 29.21 0.05
N GLY A 791 9.64 28.24 0.20
CA GLY A 791 9.45 27.12 -0.72
C GLY A 791 10.47 25.99 -0.61
N GLN A 792 11.36 26.01 0.40
CA GLN A 792 12.43 25.03 0.53
C GLN A 792 12.02 23.74 1.25
N ALA A 793 10.90 23.74 1.96
CA ALA A 793 10.43 22.58 2.72
C ALA A 793 9.11 22.03 2.14
N PHE A 794 9.06 20.69 1.96
CA PHE A 794 7.88 19.97 1.50
C PHE A 794 7.54 18.87 2.51
N PRO A 795 6.33 18.90 3.10
CA PRO A 795 5.93 17.85 4.02
C PRO A 795 5.30 16.67 3.30
N GLN A 796 5.53 15.48 3.81
CA GLN A 796 4.78 14.28 3.48
C GLN A 796 4.10 13.79 4.76
N CYS A 797 2.77 13.70 4.73
CA CYS A 797 1.99 13.32 5.90
C CYS A 797 1.38 11.93 5.69
N VAL A 798 1.58 11.04 6.64
CA VAL A 798 0.95 9.72 6.65
C VAL A 798 0.27 9.50 7.99
N PHE A 799 -0.90 8.87 7.99
CA PHE A 799 -1.57 8.52 9.23
C PHE A 799 -0.70 7.57 10.06
N ASP A 800 -0.45 7.90 11.31
CA ASP A 800 0.39 7.10 12.20
C ASP A 800 -0.43 6.41 13.30
N HIS A 801 -1.14 7.16 14.12
CA HIS A 801 -1.87 6.61 15.26
C HIS A 801 -3.04 7.51 15.70
N TRP A 802 -3.83 6.98 16.60
CA TRP A 802 -4.84 7.72 17.35
C TRP A 802 -4.29 8.13 18.70
N ASP A 803 -4.38 9.39 19.05
CA ASP A 803 -3.89 9.94 20.30
C ASP A 803 -5.04 10.41 21.20
N MET A 804 -4.98 10.05 22.49
CA MET A 804 -6.02 10.41 23.46
C MET A 804 -5.89 11.87 23.87
N MET A 805 -6.98 12.62 23.75
CA MET A 805 -7.05 13.99 24.25
C MET A 805 -7.09 13.99 25.77
N SER A 806 -6.27 14.83 26.40
CA SER A 806 -6.15 14.90 27.86
C SER A 806 -7.37 15.54 28.55
N SER A 807 -8.10 16.39 27.84
CA SER A 807 -9.26 17.09 28.42
C SER A 807 -10.48 16.19 28.49
N ASP A 808 -11.30 16.40 29.55
CA ASP A 808 -12.54 15.65 29.78
C ASP A 808 -13.68 16.23 28.94
N PRO A 809 -14.27 15.46 27.99
CA PRO A 809 -15.39 15.95 27.20
C PRO A 809 -16.67 16.16 28.00
N MET A 810 -16.77 15.59 29.20
CA MET A 810 -17.92 15.79 30.10
C MET A 810 -17.83 17.08 30.91
N GLU A 811 -16.64 17.68 31.00
CA GLU A 811 -16.43 18.92 31.73
C GLU A 811 -16.61 20.13 30.82
N ALA A 812 -17.54 21.02 31.17
CA ALA A 812 -17.80 22.23 30.39
C ALA A 812 -16.57 23.16 30.31
N GLY A 813 -16.32 23.76 29.15
CA GLY A 813 -15.21 24.70 28.94
C GLY A 813 -13.91 24.06 28.57
N THR A 814 -13.83 22.72 28.46
CA THR A 814 -12.63 22.04 27.96
C THR A 814 -12.61 22.00 26.44
N GLN A 815 -11.41 21.80 25.87
CA GLN A 815 -11.26 21.65 24.43
C GLN A 815 -12.06 20.45 23.88
N ALA A 816 -12.03 19.33 24.60
CA ALA A 816 -12.79 18.13 24.22
C ALA A 816 -14.31 18.37 24.27
N ALA A 817 -14.81 19.08 25.29
CA ALA A 817 -16.23 19.44 25.37
C ALA A 817 -16.66 20.33 24.22
N GLN A 818 -15.84 21.30 23.83
CA GLN A 818 -16.11 22.17 22.69
C GLN A 818 -16.13 21.39 21.37
N LEU A 819 -15.19 20.47 21.18
CA LEU A 819 -15.15 19.59 20.00
C LEU A 819 -16.40 18.70 19.93
N VAL A 820 -16.82 18.11 21.02
CA VAL A 820 -18.04 17.29 21.10
C VAL A 820 -19.26 18.12 20.70
N THR A 821 -19.38 19.33 21.23
CA THR A 821 -20.47 20.25 20.89
C THR A 821 -20.48 20.60 19.41
N ASP A 822 -19.35 20.90 18.84
CA ASP A 822 -19.21 21.26 17.43
C ASP A 822 -19.53 20.07 16.51
N ILE A 823 -19.07 18.87 16.87
CA ILE A 823 -19.37 17.64 16.11
C ILE A 823 -20.87 17.33 16.17
N ARG A 824 -21.49 17.43 17.34
CA ARG A 824 -22.93 17.18 17.51
C ARG A 824 -23.76 18.16 16.72
N LYS A 825 -23.42 19.44 16.76
CA LYS A 825 -24.08 20.49 16.00
C LYS A 825 -24.01 20.23 14.51
N ARG A 826 -22.83 19.87 14.02
CA ARG A 826 -22.59 19.56 12.61
C ARG A 826 -23.41 18.34 12.14
N LYS A 827 -23.58 17.34 13.00
CA LYS A 827 -24.38 16.13 12.71
C LYS A 827 -25.89 16.34 12.89
N GLY A 828 -26.34 17.53 13.27
CA GLY A 828 -27.74 17.80 13.51
C GLY A 828 -28.29 17.22 14.83
N LEU A 829 -27.41 16.86 15.73
CA LEU A 829 -27.74 16.37 17.07
C LEU A 829 -27.96 17.54 18.04
N LYS A 830 -28.56 17.26 19.18
CA LYS A 830 -28.65 18.23 20.28
C LYS A 830 -27.24 18.62 20.73
N GLU A 831 -26.95 19.92 20.92
CA GLU A 831 -25.63 20.41 21.33
C GLU A 831 -25.17 19.82 22.66
N GLN A 832 -26.09 19.57 23.58
CA GLN A 832 -25.79 18.92 24.84
C GLN A 832 -25.78 17.40 24.69
N MET A 833 -24.79 16.74 25.32
CA MET A 833 -24.76 15.29 25.38
C MET A 833 -25.94 14.75 26.17
N THR A 834 -26.44 13.58 25.75
CA THR A 834 -27.53 12.90 26.49
C THR A 834 -27.02 12.52 27.89
N PRO A 835 -27.72 12.90 28.94
CA PRO A 835 -27.27 12.59 30.29
C PRO A 835 -27.31 11.10 30.60
N LEU A 836 -26.46 10.65 31.52
CA LEU A 836 -26.38 9.25 31.95
C LEU A 836 -27.72 8.69 32.42
N SER A 837 -28.52 9.52 33.02
CA SER A 837 -29.87 9.13 33.55
C SER A 837 -30.83 8.58 32.50
N GLU A 838 -30.59 8.90 31.22
CA GLU A 838 -31.40 8.36 30.10
C GLU A 838 -30.96 6.97 29.66
N PHE A 839 -29.76 6.61 29.97
CA PHE A 839 -29.17 5.31 29.59
C PHE A 839 -29.15 4.30 30.76
N GLU A 840 -29.01 4.76 31.98
CA GLU A 840 -28.98 3.92 33.18
C GLU A 840 -30.32 3.96 33.90
N ASP A 841 -30.89 2.79 34.16
CA ASP A 841 -32.11 2.64 34.95
C ASP A 841 -31.75 2.31 36.41
N LYS A 842 -32.64 2.72 37.32
CA LYS A 842 -32.55 2.38 38.75
C LYS A 842 -33.27 1.06 39.01
N LEU A 843 -32.81 0.33 40.01
CA LEU A 843 -33.43 -0.92 40.45
C LEU A 843 -34.90 -0.76 40.77
#